data_424f7e693a9cfe6ac5cb2ae9d2aef485
#
_entry.id   424f7e693a9cfe6ac5cb2ae9d2aef485
#
_cell.length_a   1.000
_cell.length_b   1.000
_cell.length_c   1.000
_cell.angle_alpha   90.00
_cell.angle_beta   90.00
_cell.angle_gamma   90.00
#
_symmetry.space_group_name_H-M   'P 1'
#
loop_
_entity.id
_entity.type
_entity.pdbx_description
1 polymer ?
#
loop_
_entity_poly.entity_id
_entity_poly.type
_entity_poly.pdbx_seq_one_letter_code
_entity_poly.pdbx_strand_id
1 'polypeptide(L)'
;PNIMRLPDSHRILVELPGVKEPQRVRDLLQGTASLEFWLTYDAREVLPALAAADKLVKAELAELPAATQPETASAEAEAVGEQTASGDAAGLIAEIGADSVAAAGQVDAGRYDRTQNPLLAVLDPSYAGGAAIGAAYKADMAAVNEYLANPAVRELFPADIDFKWGVKGDDKIDGRYYLYAIKVSTPDGKAPLDGSVVTSATEQYAQRGATAEVSMTMNGEGTQEWARLTGENIGKCIAIVLDGYVYSAPRVNTKIDKGSSQITGDFTIQEAKDLANVLNSGKVPAPAKIIQDTVVGPSLGQESINAGMLSFVIAFILVLLYMGLFYKTAGWMSDVALLTNVFLLMGVLVSFGAVLTLPGIAGIVLTMGMAVDANVIIYERIKEELRGGKGLSLAIKDGFSKAYSAIIDGNLTTIITGIVLFIFGNGPVQGFATTLIIGIITSFFSAVFITRLLIEWIVARWGHISFSRKWSENFLNNTHFDFIRVRKVGYTIAVVLIALSCISFVARGLNLGAEFTGGRAYVIRFDKAVSAEEVRQNLGEAFSQHAGADASAISFEVKQYGNENQMRIVTQYRYDDTSDEATAEVEQIIFDALKPLYSYDISFEQFRNTQTDVNGILTADKIGPSIAKDMTWNAIYSVLFSLIAIGLYITFRFKRWQWASGATLALAVNALFIIGLFSMLYGFVPFNLEVNQAFIAAILTIIGYAINDTVVVFDRIREYLGLYPKRNLKDNVNNAINSTLSRTINTSGTTLVTLLAIFFFGGETIRGFIFALTVGVIVGTVATIFIATPVAYDLMAKRAKIDKE
;
A
#
# COMPACT_ATOMS: atom_id res chain seq x y z
N PRO A 1 -6.17 13.65 -1.83
CA PRO A 1 -6.47 12.23 -1.99
C PRO A 1 -6.43 11.83 -3.45
N ASN A 2 -5.87 10.65 -3.72
CA ASN A 2 -5.95 10.01 -5.02
C ASN A 2 -6.93 8.84 -4.89
N ILE A 3 -7.94 8.78 -5.77
CA ILE A 3 -8.99 7.76 -5.72
C ILE A 3 -9.05 7.10 -7.08
N MET A 4 -8.74 5.81 -7.12
CA MET A 4 -8.72 5.02 -8.35
C MET A 4 -9.62 3.79 -8.22
N ARG A 5 -10.48 3.59 -9.22
CA ARG A 5 -11.21 2.33 -9.34
C ARG A 5 -10.30 1.28 -9.98
N LEU A 6 -10.12 0.15 -9.32
CA LEU A 6 -9.39 -0.98 -9.88
C LEU A 6 -10.30 -1.73 -10.87
N PRO A 7 -9.89 -1.86 -12.15
CA PRO A 7 -10.68 -2.56 -13.15
C PRO A 7 -10.95 -4.00 -12.69
N ASP A 8 -12.13 -4.52 -13.03
CA ASP A 8 -12.54 -5.93 -12.85
C ASP A 8 -12.60 -6.48 -11.42
N SER A 9 -12.34 -5.67 -10.39
CA SER A 9 -12.26 -6.16 -9.01
C SER A 9 -13.31 -5.61 -8.05
N HIS A 10 -14.17 -4.66 -8.48
CA HIS A 10 -15.11 -3.93 -7.60
C HIS A 10 -14.41 -3.29 -6.39
N ARG A 11 -13.15 -2.91 -6.55
CA ARG A 11 -12.30 -2.32 -5.52
C ARG A 11 -11.95 -0.88 -5.87
N ILE A 12 -11.76 -0.08 -4.83
CA ILE A 12 -11.33 1.32 -4.94
C ILE A 12 -10.05 1.44 -4.13
N LEU A 13 -9.00 1.97 -4.76
CA LEU A 13 -7.78 2.37 -4.08
C LEU A 13 -7.92 3.84 -3.68
N VAL A 14 -7.66 4.13 -2.41
CA VAL A 14 -7.68 5.48 -1.85
C VAL A 14 -6.32 5.77 -1.24
N GLU A 15 -5.61 6.75 -1.76
CA GLU A 15 -4.32 7.21 -1.24
C GLU A 15 -4.49 8.58 -0.59
N LEU A 16 -4.13 8.68 0.67
CA LEU A 16 -4.34 9.85 1.51
C LEU A 16 -3.01 10.33 2.10
N PRO A 17 -2.23 11.13 1.37
CA PRO A 17 -0.99 11.67 1.90
C PRO A 17 -1.26 12.70 3.01
N GLY A 18 -0.43 12.69 4.06
CA GLY A 18 -0.49 13.67 5.15
C GLY A 18 -1.61 13.47 6.17
N VAL A 19 -2.18 12.26 6.24
CA VAL A 19 -3.17 11.90 7.27
C VAL A 19 -2.52 11.93 8.65
N LYS A 20 -3.11 12.67 9.59
CA LYS A 20 -2.63 12.75 10.98
C LYS A 20 -3.31 11.72 11.91
N GLU A 21 -4.49 11.25 11.58
CA GLU A 21 -5.29 10.33 12.38
C GLU A 21 -5.79 9.17 11.51
N PRO A 22 -4.96 8.13 11.29
CA PRO A 22 -5.32 7.02 10.38
C PRO A 22 -6.60 6.29 10.82
N GLN A 23 -6.78 6.07 12.13
CA GLN A 23 -7.96 5.38 12.66
C GLN A 23 -9.25 6.12 12.29
N ARG A 24 -9.29 7.41 12.53
CA ARG A 24 -10.45 8.24 12.19
C ARG A 24 -10.80 8.20 10.71
N VAL A 25 -9.79 8.14 9.83
CA VAL A 25 -10.02 8.01 8.39
C VAL A 25 -10.59 6.63 8.06
N ARG A 26 -10.12 5.56 8.71
CA ARG A 26 -10.70 4.21 8.55
C ARG A 26 -12.18 4.21 8.92
N ASP A 27 -12.51 4.77 10.08
CA ASP A 27 -13.89 4.86 10.58
C ASP A 27 -14.79 5.62 9.59
N LEU A 28 -14.30 6.74 9.04
CA LEU A 28 -15.02 7.52 8.02
C LEU A 28 -15.20 6.77 6.70
N LEU A 29 -14.21 5.97 6.26
CA LEU A 29 -14.28 5.23 5.00
C LEU A 29 -15.15 3.97 5.11
N GLN A 30 -15.22 3.35 6.29
CA GLN A 30 -16.04 2.17 6.54
C GLN A 30 -17.48 2.52 6.94
N GLY A 31 -17.69 3.72 7.46
CA GLY A 31 -19.01 4.21 7.83
C GLY A 31 -19.97 4.15 6.65
N THR A 32 -21.16 3.57 6.87
CA THR A 32 -22.19 3.50 5.82
C THR A 32 -22.90 4.84 5.63
N ALA A 33 -22.59 5.81 6.48
CA ALA A 33 -23.29 7.09 6.56
C ALA A 33 -24.82 6.90 6.71
N SER A 34 -25.26 5.78 7.30
CA SER A 34 -26.66 5.49 7.52
C SER A 34 -27.17 6.32 8.67
N LEU A 35 -27.60 7.55 8.36
CA LEU A 35 -28.27 8.41 9.32
C LEU A 35 -29.72 7.96 9.48
N GLU A 36 -30.16 7.83 10.72
CA GLU A 36 -31.51 7.40 11.09
C GLU A 36 -32.03 8.25 12.24
N PHE A 37 -33.31 8.60 12.20
CA PHE A 37 -33.99 9.34 13.25
C PHE A 37 -35.00 8.43 13.91
N TRP A 38 -34.79 8.13 15.20
CA TRP A 38 -35.60 7.20 15.96
C TRP A 38 -36.25 7.88 17.15
N LEU A 39 -37.48 7.50 17.43
CA LEU A 39 -38.12 7.80 18.73
C LEU A 39 -37.40 7.01 19.82
N THR A 40 -37.30 7.57 21.01
CA THR A 40 -36.76 6.86 22.19
C THR A 40 -37.82 6.63 23.26
N TYR A 41 -37.60 5.61 24.05
CA TYR A 41 -38.27 5.45 25.34
C TYR A 41 -37.63 6.39 26.36
N ASP A 42 -38.44 6.88 27.33
CA ASP A 42 -37.86 7.55 28.50
C ASP A 42 -37.28 6.50 29.46
N ALA A 43 -36.12 6.80 30.07
CA ALA A 43 -35.46 5.89 31.00
C ALA A 43 -36.42 5.39 32.12
N ARG A 44 -37.29 6.26 32.58
CA ARG A 44 -38.29 5.91 33.63
C ARG A 44 -39.31 4.86 33.17
N GLU A 45 -39.58 4.80 31.89
CA GLU A 45 -40.51 3.79 31.32
C GLU A 45 -39.85 2.42 31.25
N VAL A 46 -38.52 2.36 31.09
CA VAL A 46 -37.72 1.13 30.90
C VAL A 46 -37.18 0.58 32.24
N LEU A 47 -36.98 1.42 33.24
CA LEU A 47 -36.43 1.05 34.54
C LEU A 47 -37.08 -0.15 35.20
N PRO A 48 -38.47 -0.28 35.25
CA PRO A 48 -39.08 -1.44 35.86
C PRO A 48 -38.74 -2.74 35.14
N ALA A 49 -38.62 -2.71 33.80
CA ALA A 49 -38.25 -3.86 32.99
C ALA A 49 -36.78 -4.24 33.20
N LEU A 50 -35.85 -3.24 33.31
CA LEU A 50 -34.46 -3.48 33.65
C LEU A 50 -34.29 -4.14 35.04
N ALA A 51 -35.08 -3.70 36.03
CA ALA A 51 -35.02 -4.31 37.36
C ALA A 51 -35.61 -5.74 37.37
N ALA A 52 -36.60 -6.03 36.54
CA ALA A 52 -37.13 -7.38 36.36
C ALA A 52 -36.13 -8.28 35.60
N ALA A 53 -35.43 -7.72 34.58
CA ALA A 53 -34.40 -8.40 33.83
C ALA A 53 -33.21 -8.82 34.71
N ASP A 54 -32.78 -7.92 35.59
CA ASP A 54 -31.67 -8.21 36.53
C ASP A 54 -32.02 -9.41 37.45
N LYS A 55 -33.26 -9.48 37.97
CA LYS A 55 -33.73 -10.61 38.77
C LYS A 55 -33.78 -11.92 38.00
N LEU A 56 -34.15 -11.87 36.73
CA LEU A 56 -34.23 -13.05 35.86
C LEU A 56 -32.83 -13.54 35.50
N VAL A 57 -31.92 -12.66 35.12
CA VAL A 57 -30.50 -13.00 34.85
C VAL A 57 -29.87 -13.62 36.09
N LYS A 58 -30.14 -13.08 37.29
CA LYS A 58 -29.69 -13.68 38.56
C LYS A 58 -30.19 -15.10 38.76
N ALA A 59 -31.46 -15.37 38.45
CA ALA A 59 -32.04 -16.70 38.60
C ALA A 59 -31.42 -17.70 37.62
N GLU A 60 -31.21 -17.30 36.39
CA GLU A 60 -30.57 -18.13 35.36
C GLU A 60 -29.08 -18.43 35.69
N LEU A 61 -28.35 -17.44 36.17
CA LEU A 61 -26.92 -17.64 36.59
C LEU A 61 -26.81 -18.56 37.80
N ALA A 62 -27.83 -18.60 38.67
CA ALA A 62 -27.88 -19.52 39.82
C ALA A 62 -28.17 -20.98 39.43
N GLU A 63 -28.79 -21.22 38.27
CA GLU A 63 -29.10 -22.55 37.73
C GLU A 63 -27.94 -23.16 36.91
N LEU A 64 -26.95 -22.38 36.53
CA LEU A 64 -25.80 -22.87 35.78
C LEU A 64 -24.81 -23.62 36.69
N PRO A 65 -24.26 -24.80 36.30
CA PRO A 65 -23.26 -25.51 37.07
C PRO A 65 -21.99 -24.63 37.22
N ALA A 66 -21.37 -24.67 38.41
CA ALA A 66 -20.21 -23.82 38.78
C ALA A 66 -19.00 -23.85 37.84
N ALA A 67 -18.99 -24.68 36.81
CA ALA A 67 -17.93 -24.81 35.82
C ALA A 67 -18.12 -23.92 34.57
N THR A 68 -19.26 -23.18 34.47
CA THR A 68 -19.61 -22.38 33.27
C THR A 68 -19.84 -20.90 33.61
N GLN A 69 -19.49 -20.48 34.82
CA GLN A 69 -19.55 -19.05 35.17
C GLN A 69 -18.35 -18.32 34.53
N PRO A 70 -18.54 -17.19 33.86
CA PRO A 70 -17.44 -16.42 33.27
C PRO A 70 -16.47 -16.00 34.37
N GLU A 71 -15.22 -16.38 34.22
CA GLU A 71 -14.13 -15.97 35.11
C GLU A 71 -14.02 -14.45 35.09
N THR A 72 -14.25 -13.84 36.25
CA THR A 72 -14.00 -12.41 36.49
C THR A 72 -12.52 -12.17 36.50
N ALA A 73 -11.99 -11.40 35.59
CA ALA A 73 -10.66 -10.84 35.64
C ALA A 73 -10.56 -9.98 36.91
N SER A 74 -9.91 -10.52 37.94
CA SER A 74 -9.59 -9.82 39.17
C SER A 74 -8.40 -8.92 38.92
N ALA A 75 -8.65 -7.60 38.80
CA ALA A 75 -7.60 -6.60 39.05
C ALA A 75 -7.50 -6.38 40.56
N GLU A 76 -6.37 -6.74 41.11
CA GLU A 76 -5.98 -6.41 42.49
C GLU A 76 -5.92 -4.90 42.65
N ALA A 77 -6.81 -4.38 43.49
CA ALA A 77 -6.61 -3.08 44.12
C ALA A 77 -6.65 -3.30 45.63
N GLU A 78 -5.55 -3.04 46.27
CA GLU A 78 -5.31 -3.16 47.72
C GLU A 78 -6.32 -2.38 48.56
N ALA A 79 -6.73 -3.04 49.63
CA ALA A 79 -7.72 -2.63 50.60
C ALA A 79 -7.27 -1.44 51.44
N VAL A 80 -8.18 -0.49 51.68
CA VAL A 80 -8.24 0.26 52.94
C VAL A 80 -9.70 0.44 53.35
N GLY A 81 -10.04 -0.18 54.49
CA GLY A 81 -11.03 0.35 55.45
C GLY A 81 -12.47 -0.11 55.34
N GLU A 82 -12.78 -1.17 56.11
CA GLU A 82 -14.10 -1.54 56.59
C GLU A 82 -14.90 -0.38 57.16
N GLN A 83 -16.15 -0.20 56.73
CA GLN A 83 -17.24 0.02 57.65
C GLN A 83 -18.61 -0.34 57.06
N THR A 84 -19.30 -1.20 57.75
CA THR A 84 -20.65 -1.75 57.59
C THR A 84 -21.74 -0.71 57.57
N ALA A 85 -22.69 -0.85 56.61
CA ALA A 85 -24.09 -0.48 56.85
C ALA A 85 -25.05 -1.27 55.94
N SER A 86 -25.75 -2.22 56.51
CA SER A 86 -26.91 -2.87 55.96
C SER A 86 -28.10 -1.91 56.00
N GLY A 87 -28.89 -1.84 54.87
CA GLY A 87 -30.10 -1.06 54.81
C GLY A 87 -30.93 -1.31 53.54
N ASP A 88 -32.11 -1.86 53.71
CA ASP A 88 -33.11 -2.25 52.71
C ASP A 88 -33.36 -1.27 51.59
N ALA A 89 -33.22 -1.73 50.34
CA ALA A 89 -33.49 -0.96 49.14
C ALA A 89 -34.98 -0.65 48.85
N ALA A 90 -35.89 -1.23 49.60
CA ALA A 90 -37.34 -1.01 49.45
C ALA A 90 -37.87 0.25 50.16
N GLY A 91 -37.10 0.84 51.05
CA GLY A 91 -37.50 2.06 51.79
C GLY A 91 -37.19 3.37 51.13
N LEU A 92 -36.31 3.38 50.14
CA LEU A 92 -35.77 4.62 49.47
C LEU A 92 -36.62 5.13 48.31
N ILE A 93 -37.56 4.34 47.81
CA ILE A 93 -38.44 4.77 46.70
C ILE A 93 -39.62 5.65 47.17
N ALA A 94 -39.91 5.69 48.49
CA ALA A 94 -41.05 6.42 49.04
C ALA A 94 -40.74 7.84 49.53
N GLU A 95 -39.48 8.30 49.56
CA GLU A 95 -39.15 9.54 50.26
C GLU A 95 -38.45 10.64 49.44
N ILE A 96 -38.39 10.51 48.10
CA ILE A 96 -37.89 11.60 47.25
C ILE A 96 -38.98 12.15 46.37
N GLY A 97 -39.99 12.77 46.99
CA GLY A 97 -40.88 13.73 46.41
C GLY A 97 -40.20 15.11 46.44
N ALA A 98 -40.18 15.76 45.28
CA ALA A 98 -40.04 17.20 45.03
C ALA A 98 -38.94 17.95 45.88
N ASP A 99 -37.95 18.25 45.24
CA ASP A 99 -37.06 19.43 45.28
C ASP A 99 -35.58 19.03 45.28
N SER A 100 -35.01 19.10 44.11
CA SER A 100 -33.66 19.68 43.89
C SER A 100 -33.14 19.37 42.52
N VAL A 101 -33.35 20.28 41.61
CA VAL A 101 -32.49 20.54 40.47
C VAL A 101 -31.27 21.24 41.03
N ALA A 102 -30.22 20.49 41.25
CA ALA A 102 -28.83 20.91 41.34
C ALA A 102 -28.02 19.98 42.27
N ALA A 103 -27.43 18.94 41.72
CA ALA A 103 -26.15 18.36 42.13
C ALA A 103 -25.90 17.05 41.34
N ALA A 104 -25.38 17.17 40.14
CA ALA A 104 -24.70 16.06 39.46
C ALA A 104 -23.29 15.99 40.13
N GLY A 105 -23.20 15.24 41.18
CA GLY A 105 -21.96 14.96 41.88
C GLY A 105 -21.78 13.47 41.99
N GLN A 106 -20.68 12.97 41.48
CA GLN A 106 -20.03 11.68 41.72
C GLN A 106 -20.96 10.51 42.08
N VAL A 107 -21.21 9.64 41.12
CA VAL A 107 -21.79 8.33 41.38
C VAL A 107 -20.67 7.32 41.39
N ASP A 108 -20.39 6.78 42.61
CA ASP A 108 -19.39 5.75 42.86
C ASP A 108 -19.68 4.46 42.08
N ALA A 109 -18.66 3.94 41.41
CA ALA A 109 -18.66 2.63 40.72
C ALA A 109 -18.56 1.51 41.81
N GLY A 110 -19.66 1.25 42.50
CA GLY A 110 -19.66 0.24 43.57
C GLY A 110 -21.02 -0.04 44.18
N ARG A 111 -22.08 0.47 43.52
CA ARG A 111 -23.44 0.46 44.09
C ARG A 111 -24.15 -0.91 44.06
N TYR A 112 -23.75 -1.82 43.15
CA TYR A 112 -24.37 -3.14 42.96
C TYR A 112 -23.34 -4.26 42.97
N ASP A 113 -23.63 -5.32 43.75
CA ASP A 113 -22.81 -6.54 43.76
C ASP A 113 -23.16 -7.42 42.57
N ARG A 114 -22.15 -7.83 41.79
CA ARG A 114 -22.30 -8.69 40.59
C ARG A 114 -22.99 -10.02 40.88
N THR A 115 -22.90 -10.53 42.12
CA THR A 115 -23.55 -11.77 42.52
C THR A 115 -25.02 -11.59 42.83
N GLN A 116 -25.41 -10.39 43.25
CA GLN A 116 -26.76 -10.05 43.65
C GLN A 116 -27.56 -9.37 42.51
N ASN A 117 -26.90 -8.56 41.71
CA ASN A 117 -27.50 -7.77 40.64
C ASN A 117 -26.61 -7.82 39.39
N PRO A 118 -26.57 -8.95 38.66
CA PRO A 118 -25.60 -9.18 37.59
C PRO A 118 -25.72 -8.19 36.43
N LEU A 119 -26.92 -7.80 36.03
CA LEU A 119 -27.13 -6.81 34.98
C LEU A 119 -26.86 -5.38 35.48
N LEU A 120 -27.39 -5.03 36.66
CA LEU A 120 -27.27 -3.67 37.19
C LEU A 120 -25.86 -3.36 37.75
N ALA A 121 -25.02 -4.37 38.01
CA ALA A 121 -23.64 -4.19 38.35
C ALA A 121 -22.76 -3.81 37.17
N VAL A 122 -23.13 -4.21 35.93
CA VAL A 122 -22.42 -3.88 34.70
C VAL A 122 -23.09 -2.74 33.92
N LEU A 123 -24.38 -2.50 34.12
CA LEU A 123 -25.16 -1.40 33.55
C LEU A 123 -25.73 -0.52 34.69
N ASP A 124 -25.16 0.64 34.92
CA ASP A 124 -25.62 1.62 35.87
C ASP A 124 -26.87 2.34 35.30
N PRO A 125 -28.09 2.11 35.90
CA PRO A 125 -29.31 2.63 35.32
C PRO A 125 -29.49 4.13 35.55
N SER A 126 -30.07 4.83 34.56
CA SER A 126 -30.38 6.25 34.65
C SER A 126 -31.71 6.51 35.35
N TYR A 127 -31.69 7.13 36.53
CA TYR A 127 -32.89 7.50 37.31
C TYR A 127 -33.42 8.91 36.98
N ALA A 128 -32.61 9.72 36.31
CA ALA A 128 -32.95 11.12 36.05
C ALA A 128 -34.03 11.32 34.98
N GLY A 129 -34.38 10.25 34.23
CA GLY A 129 -35.22 10.33 33.05
C GLY A 129 -34.43 10.88 31.83
N GLY A 130 -35.00 10.75 30.66
CA GLY A 130 -34.35 11.13 29.39
C GLY A 130 -34.20 9.93 28.46
N ALA A 131 -33.46 10.07 27.39
CA ALA A 131 -33.29 9.04 26.37
C ALA A 131 -32.32 7.93 26.76
N ALA A 132 -31.28 8.24 27.55
CA ALA A 132 -30.29 7.27 28.04
C ALA A 132 -30.88 6.47 29.22
N ILE A 133 -30.96 5.15 29.08
CA ILE A 133 -31.53 4.25 30.07
C ILE A 133 -30.49 3.78 31.10
N GLY A 134 -29.22 3.87 30.79
CA GLY A 134 -28.09 3.52 31.65
C GLY A 134 -26.79 3.82 31.01
N ALA A 135 -25.70 3.50 31.73
CA ALA A 135 -24.35 3.62 31.22
C ALA A 135 -23.48 2.43 31.68
N ALA A 136 -22.55 1.99 30.84
CA ALA A 136 -21.63 0.91 31.16
C ALA A 136 -20.20 1.22 30.70
N TYR A 137 -19.22 0.58 31.30
CA TYR A 137 -17.84 0.65 30.82
C TYR A 137 -17.69 -0.17 29.52
N LYS A 138 -16.75 0.24 28.68
CA LYS A 138 -16.50 -0.43 27.40
C LYS A 138 -16.27 -1.94 27.55
N ALA A 139 -15.57 -2.34 28.59
CA ALA A 139 -15.30 -3.75 28.90
C ALA A 139 -16.58 -4.55 29.22
N ASP A 140 -17.60 -3.90 29.80
CA ASP A 140 -18.84 -4.55 30.22
C ASP A 140 -19.96 -4.50 29.14
N MET A 141 -19.79 -3.73 28.06
CA MET A 141 -20.80 -3.59 26.99
C MET A 141 -21.18 -4.93 26.36
N ALA A 142 -20.22 -5.84 26.18
CA ALA A 142 -20.48 -7.17 25.63
C ALA A 142 -21.39 -7.98 26.55
N ALA A 143 -21.15 -7.97 27.85
CA ALA A 143 -21.97 -8.66 28.85
C ALA A 143 -23.39 -8.07 28.92
N VAL A 144 -23.51 -6.73 28.86
CA VAL A 144 -24.82 -6.06 28.80
C VAL A 144 -25.59 -6.49 27.57
N ASN A 145 -24.95 -6.53 26.40
CA ASN A 145 -25.57 -6.96 25.16
C ASN A 145 -26.03 -8.42 25.24
N GLU A 146 -25.24 -9.30 25.81
CA GLU A 146 -25.58 -10.71 26.00
C GLU A 146 -26.81 -10.88 26.91
N TYR A 147 -26.81 -10.18 28.03
CA TYR A 147 -27.97 -10.22 28.95
C TYR A 147 -29.25 -9.68 28.33
N LEU A 148 -29.17 -8.57 27.58
CA LEU A 148 -30.34 -7.97 26.93
C LEU A 148 -30.78 -8.74 25.66
N ALA A 149 -29.91 -9.53 25.05
CA ALA A 149 -30.24 -10.40 23.92
C ALA A 149 -30.93 -11.71 24.34
N ASN A 150 -30.87 -12.08 25.62
CA ASN A 150 -31.53 -13.28 26.15
C ASN A 150 -33.03 -13.25 25.87
N PRO A 151 -33.60 -14.28 25.20
CA PRO A 151 -35.03 -14.30 24.85
C PRO A 151 -36.00 -14.08 26.03
N ALA A 152 -35.68 -14.68 27.20
CA ALA A 152 -36.52 -14.54 28.40
C ALA A 152 -36.46 -13.12 28.97
N VAL A 153 -35.28 -12.45 28.90
CA VAL A 153 -35.12 -11.06 29.27
C VAL A 153 -35.81 -10.15 28.25
N ARG A 154 -35.74 -10.48 26.97
CA ARG A 154 -36.37 -9.70 25.91
C ARG A 154 -37.90 -9.62 26.03
N GLU A 155 -38.55 -10.66 26.51
CA GLU A 155 -40.00 -10.70 26.74
C GLU A 155 -40.46 -9.73 27.85
N LEU A 156 -39.55 -9.25 28.70
CA LEU A 156 -39.88 -8.27 29.73
C LEU A 156 -40.00 -6.84 29.20
N PHE A 157 -39.48 -6.60 28.00
CA PHE A 157 -39.51 -5.30 27.34
C PHE A 157 -40.59 -5.22 26.26
N PRO A 158 -41.03 -4.02 25.89
CA PRO A 158 -41.91 -3.85 24.74
C PRO A 158 -41.36 -4.51 23.48
N ALA A 159 -42.21 -5.10 22.65
CA ALA A 159 -41.77 -5.79 21.44
C ALA A 159 -41.12 -4.87 20.41
N ASP A 160 -41.36 -3.56 20.46
CA ASP A 160 -40.85 -2.51 19.60
C ASP A 160 -39.63 -1.78 20.18
N ILE A 161 -39.01 -2.29 21.24
CA ILE A 161 -37.80 -1.71 21.80
C ILE A 161 -36.54 -2.28 21.11
N ASP A 162 -35.54 -1.44 20.87
CA ASP A 162 -34.18 -1.83 20.47
C ASP A 162 -33.15 -1.04 21.27
N PHE A 163 -31.97 -1.64 21.52
CA PHE A 163 -30.94 -1.03 22.34
C PHE A 163 -29.77 -0.60 21.49
N LYS A 164 -29.33 0.66 21.63
CA LYS A 164 -28.20 1.19 20.91
C LYS A 164 -27.28 1.98 21.84
N TRP A 165 -25.98 1.81 21.64
CA TRP A 165 -24.96 2.50 22.40
C TRP A 165 -24.68 3.90 21.86
N GLY A 166 -24.31 4.82 22.75
CA GLY A 166 -23.79 6.13 22.38
C GLY A 166 -22.42 6.02 21.74
N VAL A 167 -22.13 6.87 20.76
CA VAL A 167 -20.82 6.91 20.08
C VAL A 167 -19.73 7.44 20.99
N LYS A 168 -20.06 8.33 21.93
CA LYS A 168 -19.14 8.93 22.89
C LYS A 168 -19.33 8.34 24.29
N GLY A 169 -18.21 8.26 25.00
CA GLY A 169 -18.23 8.04 26.43
C GLY A 169 -18.76 9.26 27.21
N ASP A 170 -18.93 9.10 28.50
CA ASP A 170 -19.25 10.21 29.42
C ASP A 170 -18.03 11.13 29.53
N ASP A 171 -18.21 12.41 29.26
CA ASP A 171 -17.14 13.44 29.38
C ASP A 171 -16.56 13.58 30.80
N LYS A 172 -17.27 13.04 31.81
CA LYS A 172 -16.85 13.11 33.22
C LYS A 172 -16.16 11.85 33.69
N ILE A 173 -16.41 10.70 33.05
CA ILE A 173 -15.89 9.39 33.46
C ILE A 173 -15.36 8.68 32.21
N ASP A 174 -14.06 8.63 32.07
CA ASP A 174 -13.40 8.00 30.94
C ASP A 174 -13.77 6.52 30.78
N GLY A 175 -14.02 6.11 29.53
CA GLY A 175 -14.36 4.73 29.17
C GLY A 175 -15.80 4.30 29.47
N ARG A 176 -16.73 5.20 29.87
CA ARG A 176 -18.13 4.91 30.17
C ARG A 176 -19.04 5.37 29.03
N TYR A 177 -19.91 4.51 28.50
CA TYR A 177 -20.80 4.75 27.38
C TYR A 177 -22.28 4.66 27.78
N TYR A 178 -23.12 5.53 27.21
CA TYR A 178 -24.55 5.54 27.48
C TYR A 178 -25.30 4.53 26.60
N LEU A 179 -26.27 3.83 27.20
CA LEU A 179 -27.19 2.94 26.49
C LEU A 179 -28.54 3.63 26.29
N TYR A 180 -29.07 3.57 25.07
CA TYR A 180 -30.34 4.18 24.66
C TYR A 180 -31.32 3.11 24.28
N ALA A 181 -32.60 3.33 24.64
CA ALA A 181 -33.72 2.50 24.22
C ALA A 181 -34.47 3.16 23.07
N ILE A 182 -34.32 2.57 21.90
CA ILE A 182 -34.92 3.04 20.65
C ILE A 182 -36.31 2.40 20.48
N LYS A 183 -37.26 3.17 19.94
CA LYS A 183 -38.61 2.70 19.62
C LYS A 183 -38.74 2.39 18.13
N VAL A 184 -38.85 1.12 17.77
CA VAL A 184 -39.05 0.64 16.40
C VAL A 184 -40.53 0.67 16.06
N SER A 185 -41.02 1.84 15.63
CA SER A 185 -42.46 2.08 15.42
C SER A 185 -42.98 1.70 14.02
N THR A 186 -42.06 1.32 13.10
CA THR A 186 -42.42 0.97 11.72
C THR A 186 -42.53 -0.55 11.54
N PRO A 187 -43.53 -1.06 10.78
CA PRO A 187 -43.70 -2.49 10.57
C PRO A 187 -42.56 -3.20 9.85
N ASP A 188 -41.77 -2.44 9.06
CA ASP A 188 -40.62 -2.96 8.30
C ASP A 188 -39.30 -2.84 9.08
N GLY A 189 -39.35 -2.39 10.34
CA GLY A 189 -38.16 -2.24 11.20
C GLY A 189 -37.20 -1.13 10.78
N LYS A 190 -37.60 -0.26 9.83
CA LYS A 190 -36.78 0.85 9.38
C LYS A 190 -37.04 2.12 10.19
N ALA A 191 -36.07 3.03 10.18
CA ALA A 191 -36.26 4.31 10.81
C ALA A 191 -37.40 5.10 10.18
N PRO A 192 -38.21 5.80 10.99
CA PRO A 192 -39.27 6.69 10.47
C PRO A 192 -38.73 7.74 9.48
N LEU A 193 -37.51 8.16 9.65
CA LEU A 193 -36.84 9.11 8.78
C LEU A 193 -35.36 8.71 8.67
N ASP A 194 -34.82 8.69 7.47
CA ASP A 194 -33.41 8.37 7.22
C ASP A 194 -32.64 9.55 6.57
N GLY A 195 -31.33 9.38 6.41
CA GLY A 195 -30.44 10.41 5.88
C GLY A 195 -30.65 10.80 4.41
N SER A 196 -31.47 10.02 3.66
CA SER A 196 -31.76 10.34 2.24
C SER A 196 -32.52 11.66 2.05
N VAL A 197 -33.16 12.13 3.11
CA VAL A 197 -33.90 13.40 3.11
C VAL A 197 -33.03 14.62 3.41
N VAL A 198 -31.78 14.44 3.86
CA VAL A 198 -30.85 15.53 4.14
C VAL A 198 -30.26 16.07 2.83
N THR A 199 -30.42 17.35 2.59
CA THR A 199 -29.92 18.02 1.37
C THR A 199 -28.62 18.75 1.58
N SER A 200 -28.39 19.29 2.77
CA SER A 200 -27.08 19.88 3.16
C SER A 200 -26.91 19.87 4.67
N ALA A 201 -25.67 19.76 5.09
CA ALA A 201 -25.27 19.87 6.48
C ALA A 201 -23.99 20.74 6.56
N THR A 202 -23.92 21.60 7.57
CA THR A 202 -22.77 22.49 7.81
C THR A 202 -22.50 22.60 9.30
N GLU A 203 -21.23 22.62 9.65
CA GLU A 203 -20.78 22.91 11.01
C GLU A 203 -21.00 24.39 11.35
N GLN A 204 -21.44 24.65 12.57
CA GLN A 204 -21.61 26.02 13.10
C GLN A 204 -21.11 26.08 14.55
N TYR A 205 -20.69 27.26 14.99
CA TYR A 205 -20.41 27.48 16.39
C TYR A 205 -21.73 27.73 17.12
N ALA A 206 -21.89 27.07 18.26
CA ALA A 206 -23.04 27.35 19.13
C ALA A 206 -23.05 28.81 19.53
N GLN A 207 -24.22 29.42 19.48
CA GLN A 207 -24.38 30.86 19.81
C GLN A 207 -24.02 31.19 21.26
N ARG A 208 -23.93 30.20 22.15
CA ARG A 208 -23.53 30.31 23.56
C ARG A 208 -22.67 29.09 23.94
N GLY A 209 -21.36 29.24 23.91
CA GLY A 209 -20.41 28.22 24.36
C GLY A 209 -19.26 27.98 23.41
N ALA A 210 -18.33 27.13 23.80
CA ALA A 210 -17.17 26.69 23.00
C ALA A 210 -17.47 25.42 22.18
N THR A 211 -18.72 24.92 22.19
CA THR A 211 -19.14 23.72 21.49
C THR A 211 -19.56 24.02 20.05
N ALA A 212 -19.40 23.05 19.18
CA ALA A 212 -19.86 23.12 17.79
C ALA A 212 -21.20 22.37 17.62
N GLU A 213 -21.98 22.82 16.65
CA GLU A 213 -23.27 22.25 16.26
C GLU A 213 -23.27 21.97 14.77
N VAL A 214 -24.09 21.00 14.33
CA VAL A 214 -24.31 20.75 12.91
C VAL A 214 -25.69 21.22 12.51
N SER A 215 -25.75 22.20 11.63
CA SER A 215 -26.99 22.64 11.00
C SER A 215 -27.27 21.78 9.79
N MET A 216 -28.43 21.16 9.70
CA MET A 216 -28.88 20.38 8.55
C MET A 216 -30.15 20.92 7.94
N THR A 217 -30.30 20.72 6.63
CA THR A 217 -31.52 21.04 5.87
C THR A 217 -32.04 19.80 5.18
N MET A 218 -33.35 19.68 5.11
CA MET A 218 -34.05 18.53 4.53
C MET A 218 -34.78 18.93 3.25
N ASN A 219 -35.03 17.94 2.39
CA ASN A 219 -35.89 18.12 1.23
C ASN A 219 -37.39 18.27 1.63
N GLY A 220 -38.26 18.48 0.66
CA GLY A 220 -39.69 18.72 0.93
C GLY A 220 -40.40 17.56 1.64
N GLU A 221 -40.06 16.32 1.29
CA GLU A 221 -40.62 15.09 1.92
C GLU A 221 -40.13 14.96 3.36
N GLY A 222 -38.82 15.09 3.56
CA GLY A 222 -38.19 15.06 4.88
C GLY A 222 -38.73 16.17 5.79
N THR A 223 -38.95 17.38 5.26
CA THR A 223 -39.52 18.49 6.01
C THR A 223 -40.94 18.16 6.54
N GLN A 224 -41.78 17.54 5.73
CA GLN A 224 -43.13 17.16 6.15
C GLN A 224 -43.12 16.07 7.23
N GLU A 225 -42.33 15.04 7.02
CA GLU A 225 -42.24 13.94 7.98
C GLU A 225 -41.55 14.38 9.29
N TRP A 226 -40.53 15.21 9.21
CA TRP A 226 -39.87 15.80 10.39
C TRP A 226 -40.81 16.70 11.20
N ALA A 227 -41.64 17.49 10.50
CA ALA A 227 -42.65 18.30 11.14
C ALA A 227 -43.74 17.44 11.83
N ARG A 228 -44.08 16.29 11.23
CA ARG A 228 -45.00 15.32 11.84
C ARG A 228 -44.39 14.68 13.08
N LEU A 229 -43.17 14.10 12.93
CA LEU A 229 -42.48 13.42 14.03
C LEU A 229 -42.21 14.34 15.22
N THR A 230 -41.71 15.56 14.96
CA THR A 230 -41.46 16.50 16.03
C THR A 230 -42.76 17.04 16.65
N GLY A 231 -43.79 17.24 15.84
CA GLY A 231 -45.08 17.72 16.31
C GLY A 231 -45.83 16.73 17.22
N GLU A 232 -45.77 15.44 16.92
CA GLU A 232 -46.38 14.34 17.70
C GLU A 232 -45.62 13.98 18.96
N ASN A 233 -44.30 14.37 19.05
CA ASN A 233 -43.41 13.96 20.11
C ASN A 233 -42.78 15.15 20.87
N ILE A 234 -43.51 16.24 21.02
CA ILE A 234 -43.09 17.36 21.84
C ILE A 234 -42.86 16.90 23.29
N GLY A 235 -41.73 17.24 23.88
CA GLY A 235 -41.33 16.84 25.22
C GLY A 235 -40.62 15.48 25.30
N LYS A 236 -40.61 14.67 24.21
CA LYS A 236 -39.85 13.42 24.10
C LYS A 236 -38.53 13.63 23.40
N CYS A 237 -37.64 12.63 23.45
CA CYS A 237 -36.36 12.66 22.75
C CYS A 237 -36.46 11.91 21.40
N ILE A 238 -35.72 12.42 20.43
CA ILE A 238 -35.50 11.74 19.15
C ILE A 238 -33.99 11.47 19.05
N ALA A 239 -33.63 10.19 18.96
CA ALA A 239 -32.24 9.80 18.77
C ALA A 239 -31.84 9.97 17.32
N ILE A 240 -30.66 10.57 17.13
CA ILE A 240 -29.93 10.67 15.87
C ILE A 240 -28.92 9.54 15.89
N VAL A 241 -29.19 8.52 15.11
CA VAL A 241 -28.38 7.31 15.02
C VAL A 241 -27.59 7.34 13.72
N LEU A 242 -26.32 7.09 13.78
CA LEU A 242 -25.45 6.95 12.63
C LEU A 242 -24.70 5.62 12.75
N ASP A 243 -24.83 4.79 11.73
CA ASP A 243 -24.20 3.46 11.66
C ASP A 243 -24.46 2.57 12.91
N GLY A 244 -25.67 2.68 13.48
CA GLY A 244 -26.09 1.90 14.63
C GLY A 244 -25.74 2.49 16.00
N TYR A 245 -24.98 3.59 16.07
CA TYR A 245 -24.63 4.28 17.31
C TYR A 245 -25.41 5.58 17.46
N VAL A 246 -25.81 5.91 18.69
CA VAL A 246 -26.50 7.16 18.99
C VAL A 246 -25.49 8.28 19.13
N TYR A 247 -25.55 9.26 18.25
CA TYR A 247 -24.70 10.46 18.29
C TYR A 247 -25.27 11.53 19.24
N SER A 248 -26.59 11.67 19.22
CA SER A 248 -27.29 12.64 20.09
C SER A 248 -28.74 12.22 20.20
N ALA A 249 -29.38 12.55 21.31
CA ALA A 249 -30.81 12.30 21.53
C ALA A 249 -31.50 13.55 22.12
N PRO A 250 -31.57 14.64 21.36
CA PRO A 250 -32.17 15.90 21.84
C PRO A 250 -33.64 15.76 22.14
N ARG A 251 -34.07 16.53 23.15
CA ARG A 251 -35.52 16.66 23.48
C ARG A 251 -36.18 17.61 22.47
N VAL A 252 -37.32 17.22 21.95
CA VAL A 252 -38.14 18.04 21.08
C VAL A 252 -38.83 19.13 21.89
N ASN A 253 -38.46 20.36 21.75
CA ASN A 253 -39.07 21.49 22.44
C ASN A 253 -40.30 22.02 21.74
N THR A 254 -40.29 22.06 20.41
CA THR A 254 -41.35 22.57 19.55
C THR A 254 -41.39 21.82 18.24
N LYS A 255 -42.54 21.86 17.56
CA LYS A 255 -42.68 21.37 16.19
C LYS A 255 -41.70 22.10 15.26
N ILE A 256 -40.94 21.35 14.43
CA ILE A 256 -39.97 21.88 13.47
C ILE A 256 -40.56 21.74 12.08
N ASP A 257 -41.07 22.86 11.53
CA ASP A 257 -41.79 22.88 10.25
C ASP A 257 -41.01 23.47 9.07
N LYS A 258 -39.82 23.99 9.33
CA LYS A 258 -39.01 24.70 8.32
C LYS A 258 -37.97 23.85 7.60
N GLY A 259 -37.92 22.56 7.87
CA GLY A 259 -36.94 21.64 7.24
C GLY A 259 -35.49 21.91 7.58
N SER A 260 -35.23 22.82 8.51
CA SER A 260 -33.87 23.06 9.04
C SER A 260 -33.84 22.67 10.51
N SER A 261 -32.82 21.91 10.90
CA SER A 261 -32.60 21.45 12.26
C SER A 261 -31.14 21.57 12.65
N GLN A 262 -30.92 21.78 13.95
CA GLN A 262 -29.58 21.81 14.54
C GLN A 262 -29.36 20.54 15.36
N ILE A 263 -28.31 19.82 15.07
CA ILE A 263 -27.82 18.71 15.89
C ILE A 263 -26.87 19.31 16.91
N THR A 264 -27.37 19.37 18.15
CA THR A 264 -26.59 19.87 19.29
C THR A 264 -26.03 18.70 20.07
N GLY A 265 -24.82 18.83 20.56
CA GLY A 265 -24.08 17.89 21.37
C GLY A 265 -22.77 18.51 21.80
N ASP A 266 -22.03 17.86 22.68
CA ASP A 266 -20.68 18.29 23.05
C ASP A 266 -19.67 17.91 21.96
N PHE A 267 -19.88 18.50 20.75
CA PHE A 267 -18.99 18.27 19.61
C PHE A 267 -17.83 19.25 19.64
N THR A 268 -16.64 18.73 19.38
CA THR A 268 -15.54 19.54 18.89
C THR A 268 -15.83 20.04 17.48
N ILE A 269 -15.20 21.13 17.06
CA ILE A 269 -15.37 21.68 15.69
C ILE A 269 -15.07 20.63 14.62
N GLN A 270 -14.08 19.78 14.90
CA GLN A 270 -13.64 18.76 13.97
C GLN A 270 -14.67 17.62 13.84
N GLU A 271 -15.25 17.18 14.95
CA GLU A 271 -16.32 16.18 14.97
C GLU A 271 -17.60 16.70 14.29
N ALA A 272 -17.95 17.95 14.54
CA ALA A 272 -19.09 18.59 13.85
C ALA A 272 -18.87 18.68 12.34
N LYS A 273 -17.64 18.98 11.91
CA LYS A 273 -17.27 18.98 10.50
C LYS A 273 -17.32 17.60 9.86
N ASP A 274 -16.83 16.56 10.57
CA ASP A 274 -16.89 15.20 10.08
C ASP A 274 -18.32 14.70 9.97
N LEU A 275 -19.15 14.98 10.98
CA LEU A 275 -20.56 14.67 10.95
C LEU A 275 -21.26 15.39 9.79
N ALA A 276 -20.99 16.68 9.57
CA ALA A 276 -21.53 17.42 8.43
C ALA A 276 -21.10 16.81 7.08
N ASN A 277 -19.85 16.38 6.95
CA ASN A 277 -19.35 15.73 5.74
C ASN A 277 -20.05 14.39 5.49
N VAL A 278 -20.23 13.59 6.55
CA VAL A 278 -20.95 12.31 6.48
C VAL A 278 -22.39 12.52 6.05
N LEU A 279 -23.09 13.51 6.64
CA LEU A 279 -24.46 13.86 6.29
C LEU A 279 -24.58 14.35 4.83
N ASN A 280 -23.62 15.13 4.36
CA ASN A 280 -23.59 15.62 2.97
C ASN A 280 -23.27 14.52 1.95
N SER A 281 -22.54 13.47 2.34
CA SER A 281 -22.24 12.36 1.45
C SER A 281 -23.46 11.45 1.19
N GLY A 282 -24.46 11.52 2.03
CA GLY A 282 -25.69 10.75 1.94
C GLY A 282 -25.47 9.26 2.26
N LYS A 283 -26.54 8.48 2.15
CA LYS A 283 -26.49 7.04 2.42
C LYS A 283 -25.66 6.30 1.37
N VAL A 284 -24.62 5.60 1.79
CA VAL A 284 -23.85 4.75 0.92
C VAL A 284 -24.68 3.52 0.53
N PRO A 285 -24.88 3.22 -0.77
CA PRO A 285 -25.75 2.12 -1.20
C PRO A 285 -25.33 0.74 -0.70
N ALA A 286 -24.05 0.54 -0.43
CA ALA A 286 -23.48 -0.69 0.12
C ALA A 286 -22.30 -0.34 1.03
N PRO A 287 -22.12 -1.07 2.16
CA PRO A 287 -21.01 -0.83 3.05
C PRO A 287 -19.67 -1.14 2.35
N ALA A 288 -18.70 -0.24 2.50
CA ALA A 288 -17.35 -0.49 2.06
C ALA A 288 -16.58 -1.24 3.15
N LYS A 289 -15.80 -2.25 2.76
CA LYS A 289 -14.91 -2.97 3.67
C LYS A 289 -13.47 -2.70 3.29
N ILE A 290 -12.66 -2.29 4.24
CA ILE A 290 -11.22 -2.16 4.06
C ILE A 290 -10.63 -3.58 4.01
N ILE A 291 -10.06 -3.92 2.86
CA ILE A 291 -9.45 -5.24 2.61
C ILE A 291 -7.94 -5.19 2.59
N GLN A 292 -7.39 -4.00 2.39
CA GLN A 292 -5.96 -3.70 2.50
C GLN A 292 -5.80 -2.33 3.12
N ASP A 293 -4.88 -2.20 4.04
CA ASP A 293 -4.52 -0.96 4.69
C ASP A 293 -3.01 -0.89 4.86
N THR A 294 -2.44 0.26 4.53
CA THR A 294 -1.00 0.52 4.65
C THR A 294 -0.80 1.91 5.24
N VAL A 295 -0.18 1.98 6.39
CA VAL A 295 0.17 3.22 7.06
C VAL A 295 1.68 3.36 7.10
N VAL A 296 2.19 4.50 6.62
CA VAL A 296 3.61 4.85 6.66
C VAL A 296 3.80 6.08 7.52
N GLY A 297 4.58 5.97 8.57
CA GLY A 297 4.87 7.08 9.47
C GLY A 297 5.68 8.19 8.80
N PRO A 298 5.50 9.46 9.23
CA PRO A 298 6.16 10.62 8.63
C PRO A 298 7.68 10.55 8.70
N SER A 299 8.24 10.00 9.77
CA SER A 299 9.69 9.89 9.96
C SER A 299 10.33 8.98 8.91
N LEU A 300 9.77 7.80 8.68
CA LEU A 300 10.26 6.88 7.65
C LEU A 300 9.99 7.42 6.24
N GLY A 301 8.85 8.06 6.03
CA GLY A 301 8.54 8.72 4.77
C GLY A 301 9.55 9.83 4.44
N GLN A 302 9.87 10.71 5.38
CA GLN A 302 10.84 11.80 5.19
C GLN A 302 12.27 11.26 4.99
N GLU A 303 12.70 10.26 5.75
CA GLU A 303 13.98 9.59 5.58
C GLU A 303 14.12 9.00 4.18
N SER A 304 13.08 8.31 3.71
CA SER A 304 13.05 7.70 2.38
C SER A 304 13.03 8.75 1.26
N ILE A 305 12.31 9.86 1.42
CA ILE A 305 12.30 10.98 0.47
C ILE A 305 13.69 11.61 0.38
N ASN A 306 14.32 11.89 1.51
CA ASN A 306 15.66 12.50 1.55
C ASN A 306 16.71 11.59 0.91
N ALA A 307 16.70 10.29 1.22
CA ALA A 307 17.58 9.31 0.61
C ALA A 307 17.31 9.17 -0.91
N GLY A 308 16.04 9.14 -1.31
CA GLY A 308 15.63 9.10 -2.71
C GLY A 308 16.10 10.33 -3.48
N MET A 309 15.93 11.53 -2.95
CA MET A 309 16.38 12.78 -3.58
C MET A 309 17.90 12.88 -3.65
N LEU A 310 18.60 12.48 -2.59
CA LEU A 310 20.07 12.45 -2.60
C LEU A 310 20.59 11.49 -3.68
N SER A 311 20.05 10.28 -3.75
CA SER A 311 20.43 9.29 -4.76
C SER A 311 20.12 9.76 -6.17
N PHE A 312 18.97 10.46 -6.37
CA PHE A 312 18.63 11.08 -7.64
C PHE A 312 19.69 12.10 -8.10
N VAL A 313 20.05 13.03 -7.22
CA VAL A 313 21.06 14.07 -7.54
C VAL A 313 22.42 13.44 -7.85
N ILE A 314 22.85 12.46 -7.06
CA ILE A 314 24.12 11.76 -7.28
C ILE A 314 24.09 11.00 -8.60
N ALA A 315 23.03 10.22 -8.87
CA ALA A 315 22.87 9.48 -10.12
C ALA A 315 22.89 10.42 -11.33
N PHE A 316 22.16 11.53 -11.22
CA PHE A 316 22.09 12.55 -12.26
C PHE A 316 23.47 13.13 -12.59
N ILE A 317 24.23 13.57 -11.58
CA ILE A 317 25.59 14.10 -11.76
C ILE A 317 26.53 13.05 -12.37
N LEU A 318 26.45 11.80 -11.92
CA LEU A 318 27.28 10.71 -12.44
C LEU A 318 26.99 10.43 -13.92
N VAL A 319 25.73 10.47 -14.35
CA VAL A 319 25.36 10.31 -15.76
C VAL A 319 25.85 11.47 -16.60
N LEU A 320 25.69 12.72 -16.15
CA LEU A 320 26.21 13.90 -16.85
C LEU A 320 27.73 13.81 -17.03
N LEU A 321 28.45 13.46 -15.97
CA LEU A 321 29.89 13.26 -16.02
C LEU A 321 30.27 12.14 -16.98
N TYR A 322 29.57 11.01 -16.93
CA TYR A 322 29.81 9.89 -17.83
C TYR A 322 29.69 10.31 -19.30
N MET A 323 28.57 10.96 -19.65
CA MET A 323 28.31 11.41 -21.03
C MET A 323 29.32 12.46 -21.49
N GLY A 324 29.59 13.48 -20.69
CA GLY A 324 30.57 14.52 -21.01
C GLY A 324 32.00 13.99 -21.12
N LEU A 325 32.38 13.02 -20.29
CA LEU A 325 33.72 12.40 -20.34
C LEU A 325 33.87 11.45 -21.53
N PHE A 326 32.85 10.66 -21.84
CA PHE A 326 32.95 9.63 -22.88
C PHE A 326 32.74 10.20 -24.29
N TYR A 327 31.67 11.04 -24.49
CA TYR A 327 31.25 11.57 -25.79
C TYR A 327 31.65 13.02 -26.03
N LYS A 328 32.40 13.64 -25.10
CA LYS A 328 32.93 15.01 -25.22
C LYS A 328 31.82 16.04 -25.52
N THR A 329 31.92 16.80 -26.64
CA THR A 329 30.97 17.87 -26.97
C THR A 329 29.56 17.33 -27.24
N ALA A 330 29.43 16.18 -27.90
CA ALA A 330 28.16 15.54 -28.12
C ALA A 330 27.52 15.07 -26.79
N GLY A 331 28.37 14.63 -25.83
CA GLY A 331 27.90 14.28 -24.47
C GLY A 331 27.21 15.46 -23.78
N TRP A 332 27.80 16.66 -23.80
CA TRP A 332 27.17 17.86 -23.24
C TRP A 332 25.86 18.22 -23.91
N MET A 333 25.67 17.89 -25.19
CA MET A 333 24.37 18.09 -25.86
C MET A 333 23.29 17.09 -25.37
N SER A 334 23.68 15.84 -25.14
CA SER A 334 22.74 14.89 -24.51
C SER A 334 22.47 15.24 -23.06
N ASP A 335 23.38 15.88 -22.34
CA ASP A 335 23.13 16.34 -20.97
C ASP A 335 22.07 17.44 -20.92
N VAL A 336 22.09 18.38 -21.85
CA VAL A 336 21.04 19.39 -22.01
C VAL A 336 19.70 18.73 -22.37
N ALA A 337 19.72 17.74 -23.26
CA ALA A 337 18.51 16.99 -23.60
C ALA A 337 17.97 16.17 -22.42
N LEU A 338 18.86 15.62 -21.57
CA LEU A 338 18.48 14.93 -20.34
C LEU A 338 17.84 15.88 -19.32
N LEU A 339 18.39 17.07 -19.12
CA LEU A 339 17.78 18.12 -18.31
C LEU A 339 16.37 18.46 -18.81
N THR A 340 16.24 18.63 -20.13
CA THR A 340 14.92 18.88 -20.75
C THR A 340 13.97 17.71 -20.55
N ASN A 341 14.47 16.47 -20.64
CA ASN A 341 13.67 15.27 -20.38
C ASN A 341 13.13 15.25 -18.94
N VAL A 342 13.98 15.50 -17.94
CA VAL A 342 13.55 15.55 -16.52
C VAL A 342 12.49 16.64 -16.32
N PHE A 343 12.68 17.81 -16.92
CA PHE A 343 11.72 18.90 -16.87
C PHE A 343 10.36 18.51 -17.48
N LEU A 344 10.37 17.89 -18.67
CA LEU A 344 9.16 17.42 -19.34
C LEU A 344 8.47 16.31 -18.55
N LEU A 345 9.23 15.35 -18.02
CA LEU A 345 8.70 14.25 -17.21
C LEU A 345 7.99 14.79 -15.97
N MET A 346 8.63 15.70 -15.23
CA MET A 346 8.01 16.31 -14.06
C MET A 346 6.77 17.13 -14.41
N GLY A 347 6.83 17.89 -15.51
CA GLY A 347 5.69 18.66 -15.99
C GLY A 347 4.48 17.79 -16.34
N VAL A 348 4.71 16.67 -17.01
CA VAL A 348 3.66 15.71 -17.36
C VAL A 348 3.08 15.04 -16.11
N LEU A 349 3.93 14.57 -15.19
CA LEU A 349 3.47 13.94 -13.94
C LEU A 349 2.60 14.89 -13.11
N VAL A 350 3.02 16.14 -12.96
CA VAL A 350 2.24 17.16 -12.24
C VAL A 350 0.92 17.47 -12.96
N SER A 351 0.94 17.55 -14.29
CA SER A 351 -0.26 17.82 -15.10
C SER A 351 -1.34 16.73 -14.97
N PHE A 352 -0.91 15.47 -14.84
CA PHE A 352 -1.83 14.34 -14.59
C PHE A 352 -2.20 14.16 -13.11
N GLY A 353 -1.65 14.96 -12.20
CA GLY A 353 -1.88 14.79 -10.76
C GLY A 353 -1.34 13.44 -10.23
N ALA A 354 -0.32 12.88 -10.88
CA ALA A 354 0.24 11.60 -10.50
C ALA A 354 0.90 11.66 -9.13
N VAL A 355 0.59 10.70 -8.27
CA VAL A 355 1.22 10.57 -6.95
C VAL A 355 2.62 9.98 -7.11
N LEU A 356 3.60 10.66 -6.55
CA LEU A 356 4.99 10.20 -6.58
C LEU A 356 5.24 9.24 -5.41
N THR A 357 5.28 7.94 -5.73
CA THR A 357 5.59 6.87 -4.77
C THR A 357 7.10 6.62 -4.69
N LEU A 358 7.58 5.92 -3.65
CA LEU A 358 9.00 5.55 -3.54
C LEU A 358 9.50 4.73 -4.74
N PRO A 359 8.79 3.67 -5.20
CA PRO A 359 9.13 3.03 -6.46
C PRO A 359 9.02 3.98 -7.66
N GLY A 360 8.11 4.94 -7.64
CA GLY A 360 7.99 5.97 -8.67
C GLY A 360 9.25 6.85 -8.78
N ILE A 361 9.85 7.26 -7.65
CA ILE A 361 11.14 7.96 -7.64
C ILE A 361 12.23 7.09 -8.27
N ALA A 362 12.31 5.82 -7.89
CA ALA A 362 13.25 4.89 -8.50
C ALA A 362 13.00 4.73 -10.01
N GLY A 363 11.73 4.75 -10.46
CA GLY A 363 11.35 4.78 -11.87
C GLY A 363 11.89 6.01 -12.61
N ILE A 364 11.78 7.20 -12.01
CA ILE A 364 12.33 8.44 -12.59
C ILE A 364 13.85 8.30 -12.76
N VAL A 365 14.58 7.84 -11.73
CA VAL A 365 16.03 7.70 -11.79
C VAL A 365 16.46 6.64 -12.81
N LEU A 366 15.72 5.53 -12.87
CA LEU A 366 15.96 4.50 -13.88
C LEU A 366 15.74 5.04 -15.31
N THR A 367 14.66 5.78 -15.52
CA THR A 367 14.36 6.38 -16.84
C THR A 367 15.40 7.41 -17.25
N MET A 368 16.06 8.11 -16.31
CA MET A 368 17.21 8.96 -16.62
C MET A 368 18.39 8.15 -17.18
N GLY A 369 18.69 6.99 -16.57
CA GLY A 369 19.73 6.08 -17.08
C GLY A 369 19.41 5.58 -18.49
N MET A 370 18.13 5.23 -18.73
CA MET A 370 17.65 4.79 -20.04
C MET A 370 17.50 5.93 -21.05
N ALA A 371 17.26 7.16 -20.61
CA ALA A 371 17.10 8.32 -21.51
C ALA A 371 18.39 8.62 -22.30
N VAL A 372 19.55 8.30 -21.73
CA VAL A 372 20.83 8.47 -22.41
C VAL A 372 21.11 7.37 -23.41
N ASP A 373 20.47 6.20 -23.26
CA ASP A 373 20.68 5.03 -24.13
C ASP A 373 20.42 5.34 -25.61
N ALA A 374 19.32 6.01 -25.91
CA ALA A 374 19.00 6.43 -27.26
C ALA A 374 20.11 7.35 -27.86
N ASN A 375 20.69 8.24 -27.05
CA ASN A 375 21.78 9.09 -27.48
C ASN A 375 23.07 8.29 -27.71
N VAL A 376 23.37 7.33 -26.86
CA VAL A 376 24.49 6.39 -27.03
C VAL A 376 24.37 5.65 -28.37
N ILE A 377 23.17 5.13 -28.65
CA ILE A 377 22.87 4.45 -29.91
C ILE A 377 23.15 5.35 -31.13
N ILE A 378 22.67 6.59 -31.09
CA ILE A 378 22.88 7.58 -32.15
C ILE A 378 24.37 7.91 -32.31
N TYR A 379 25.07 8.18 -31.22
CA TYR A 379 26.46 8.59 -31.24
C TYR A 379 27.40 7.48 -31.73
N GLU A 380 27.20 6.25 -31.26
CA GLU A 380 27.96 5.11 -31.78
C GLU A 380 27.71 4.88 -33.28
N ARG A 381 26.47 5.10 -33.75
CA ARG A 381 26.19 5.03 -35.18
C ARG A 381 26.82 6.15 -35.98
N ILE A 382 26.81 7.40 -35.47
CA ILE A 382 27.53 8.52 -36.11
C ILE A 382 29.03 8.25 -36.15
N LYS A 383 29.62 7.73 -35.06
CA LYS A 383 31.05 7.34 -35.05
C LYS A 383 31.37 6.29 -36.11
N GLU A 384 30.48 5.33 -36.31
CA GLU A 384 30.64 4.30 -37.35
C GLU A 384 30.60 4.90 -38.75
N GLU A 385 29.65 5.81 -39.06
CA GLU A 385 29.55 6.48 -40.36
C GLU A 385 30.79 7.42 -40.64
N LEU A 386 31.28 8.09 -39.59
CA LEU A 386 32.51 8.88 -39.68
C LEU A 386 33.73 8.02 -39.98
N ARG A 387 33.88 6.86 -39.33
CA ARG A 387 34.94 5.88 -39.62
C ARG A 387 34.83 5.32 -41.04
N GLY A 388 33.60 5.23 -41.56
CA GLY A 388 33.35 4.88 -42.98
C GLY A 388 33.76 5.96 -43.98
N GLY A 389 34.34 7.08 -43.54
CA GLY A 389 34.85 8.16 -44.38
C GLY A 389 33.78 9.18 -44.82
N LYS A 390 32.58 9.18 -44.20
CA LYS A 390 31.56 10.18 -44.54
C LYS A 390 31.86 11.53 -43.91
N GLY A 391 31.51 12.59 -44.61
CA GLY A 391 31.56 13.95 -44.06
C GLY A 391 30.61 14.12 -42.86
N LEU A 392 30.95 15.00 -41.91
CA LEU A 392 30.27 15.18 -40.62
C LEU A 392 28.75 15.34 -40.74
N SER A 393 28.28 16.22 -41.62
CA SER A 393 26.85 16.47 -41.81
C SER A 393 26.08 15.24 -42.32
N LEU A 394 26.69 14.50 -43.26
CA LEU A 394 26.08 13.27 -43.79
C LEU A 394 26.14 12.15 -42.74
N ALA A 395 27.22 12.03 -42.00
CA ALA A 395 27.37 11.05 -40.92
C ALA A 395 26.32 11.26 -39.81
N ILE A 396 26.06 12.51 -39.44
CA ILE A 396 25.00 12.86 -38.48
C ILE A 396 23.62 12.46 -39.04
N LYS A 397 23.29 12.88 -40.25
CA LYS A 397 22.02 12.54 -40.90
C LYS A 397 21.78 11.03 -40.97
N ASP A 398 22.75 10.28 -41.43
CA ASP A 398 22.69 8.84 -41.59
C ASP A 398 22.68 8.13 -40.23
N GLY A 399 23.44 8.63 -39.25
CA GLY A 399 23.48 8.12 -37.88
C GLY A 399 22.12 8.17 -37.20
N PHE A 400 21.46 9.31 -37.24
CA PHE A 400 20.07 9.44 -36.73
C PHE A 400 19.10 8.53 -37.52
N SER A 401 19.11 8.57 -38.84
CA SER A 401 18.18 7.77 -39.67
C SER A 401 18.32 6.28 -39.42
N LYS A 402 19.54 5.76 -39.30
CA LYS A 402 19.77 4.33 -39.08
C LYS A 402 19.55 3.90 -37.61
N ALA A 403 19.68 4.83 -36.65
CA ALA A 403 19.41 4.55 -35.24
C ALA A 403 17.91 4.47 -34.90
N TYR A 404 17.04 5.17 -35.64
CA TYR A 404 15.60 5.25 -35.35
C TYR A 404 14.92 3.90 -35.15
N SER A 405 15.17 2.95 -36.05
CA SER A 405 14.53 1.64 -35.97
C SER A 405 14.81 0.96 -34.63
N ALA A 406 16.09 0.93 -34.25
CA ALA A 406 16.50 0.28 -33.01
C ALA A 406 15.98 1.01 -31.74
N ILE A 407 15.94 2.36 -31.78
CA ILE A 407 15.44 3.17 -30.67
C ILE A 407 13.92 2.97 -30.49
N ILE A 408 13.16 2.96 -31.58
CA ILE A 408 11.70 2.72 -31.53
C ILE A 408 11.42 1.32 -30.99
N ASP A 409 12.09 0.31 -31.54
CA ASP A 409 11.88 -1.09 -31.15
C ASP A 409 12.21 -1.31 -29.66
N GLY A 410 13.31 -0.77 -29.17
CA GLY A 410 13.73 -0.88 -27.76
C GLY A 410 12.75 -0.17 -26.80
N ASN A 411 12.36 1.07 -27.13
CA ASN A 411 11.41 1.80 -26.30
C ASN A 411 10.02 1.17 -26.31
N LEU A 412 9.56 0.68 -27.46
CA LEU A 412 8.26 0.04 -27.59
C LEU A 412 8.18 -1.24 -26.75
N THR A 413 9.22 -2.06 -26.73
CA THR A 413 9.26 -3.28 -25.89
C THR A 413 9.20 -2.95 -24.39
N THR A 414 9.87 -1.88 -23.97
CA THR A 414 9.81 -1.43 -22.59
C THR A 414 8.45 -0.81 -22.24
N ILE A 415 7.81 -0.10 -23.19
CA ILE A 415 6.45 0.40 -23.00
C ILE A 415 5.46 -0.76 -22.87
N ILE A 416 5.60 -1.83 -23.65
CA ILE A 416 4.73 -3.03 -23.55
C ILE A 416 4.82 -3.60 -22.12
N THR A 417 6.01 -3.77 -21.58
CA THR A 417 6.16 -4.25 -20.18
C THR A 417 5.65 -3.24 -19.16
N GLY A 418 5.83 -1.95 -19.41
CA GLY A 418 5.27 -0.88 -18.60
C GLY A 418 3.73 -0.91 -18.57
N ILE A 419 3.09 -1.14 -19.71
CA ILE A 419 1.62 -1.28 -19.79
C ILE A 419 1.15 -2.52 -19.04
N VAL A 420 1.83 -3.66 -19.19
CA VAL A 420 1.52 -4.87 -18.43
C VAL A 420 1.64 -4.59 -16.93
N LEU A 421 2.72 -3.91 -16.52
CA LEU A 421 2.92 -3.54 -15.13
C LEU A 421 1.85 -2.57 -14.62
N PHE A 422 1.38 -1.65 -15.46
CA PHE A 422 0.29 -0.73 -15.12
C PHE A 422 -1.04 -1.46 -14.93
N ILE A 423 -1.34 -2.47 -15.76
CA ILE A 423 -2.59 -3.24 -15.70
C ILE A 423 -2.60 -4.18 -14.50
N PHE A 424 -1.51 -4.91 -14.24
CA PHE A 424 -1.44 -5.93 -13.18
C PHE A 424 -0.86 -5.41 -11.85
N GLY A 425 -0.20 -4.24 -11.86
CA GLY A 425 0.33 -3.60 -10.67
C GLY A 425 -0.75 -2.86 -9.87
N ASN A 426 -0.54 -2.74 -8.58
CA ASN A 426 -1.41 -2.00 -7.68
C ASN A 426 -0.61 -0.92 -6.93
N GLY A 427 -1.27 0.17 -6.55
CA GLY A 427 -0.72 1.24 -5.70
C GLY A 427 0.67 1.71 -6.11
N PRO A 428 1.69 1.54 -5.25
CA PRO A 428 3.04 2.04 -5.52
C PRO A 428 3.67 1.51 -6.81
N VAL A 429 3.34 0.28 -7.21
CA VAL A 429 3.86 -0.34 -8.45
C VAL A 429 3.22 0.27 -9.70
N GLN A 430 1.94 0.62 -9.63
CA GLN A 430 1.27 1.34 -10.70
C GLN A 430 1.84 2.75 -10.88
N GLY A 431 2.19 3.43 -9.77
CA GLY A 431 2.92 4.70 -9.80
C GLY A 431 4.28 4.57 -10.49
N PHE A 432 5.03 3.50 -10.20
CA PHE A 432 6.28 3.19 -10.90
C PHE A 432 6.07 2.95 -12.41
N ALA A 433 5.05 2.17 -12.79
CA ALA A 433 4.74 1.91 -14.20
C ALA A 433 4.38 3.21 -14.95
N THR A 434 3.61 4.09 -14.31
CA THR A 434 3.24 5.40 -14.86
C THR A 434 4.49 6.26 -15.11
N THR A 435 5.39 6.38 -14.12
CA THR A 435 6.64 7.14 -14.28
C THR A 435 7.54 6.54 -15.34
N LEU A 436 7.59 5.21 -15.43
CA LEU A 436 8.36 4.49 -16.46
C LEU A 436 7.83 4.79 -17.87
N ILE A 437 6.53 4.63 -18.11
CA ILE A 437 5.92 4.86 -19.44
C ILE A 437 6.10 6.32 -19.87
N ILE A 438 5.75 7.27 -19.01
CA ILE A 438 5.91 8.71 -19.30
C ILE A 438 7.38 9.04 -19.53
N GLY A 439 8.28 8.51 -18.69
CA GLY A 439 9.72 8.72 -18.81
C GLY A 439 10.29 8.21 -20.12
N ILE A 440 9.84 7.06 -20.62
CA ILE A 440 10.26 6.53 -21.92
C ILE A 440 9.77 7.43 -23.06
N ILE A 441 8.52 7.88 -23.03
CA ILE A 441 7.95 8.76 -24.06
C ILE A 441 8.67 10.09 -24.09
N THR A 442 8.92 10.72 -22.94
CA THR A 442 9.64 12.00 -22.87
C THR A 442 11.11 11.85 -23.22
N SER A 443 11.76 10.74 -22.87
CA SER A 443 13.15 10.45 -23.23
C SER A 443 13.30 10.24 -24.73
N PHE A 444 12.39 9.51 -25.36
CA PHE A 444 12.38 9.34 -26.82
C PHE A 444 12.28 10.70 -27.53
N PHE A 445 11.35 11.55 -27.10
CA PHE A 445 11.24 12.90 -27.64
C PHE A 445 12.53 13.70 -27.45
N SER A 446 13.10 13.72 -26.26
CA SER A 446 14.32 14.48 -25.97
C SER A 446 15.51 13.96 -26.76
N ALA A 447 15.71 12.66 -26.86
CA ALA A 447 16.84 12.09 -27.61
C ALA A 447 16.72 12.29 -29.12
N VAL A 448 15.53 12.17 -29.68
CA VAL A 448 15.30 12.25 -31.13
C VAL A 448 15.23 13.70 -31.61
N PHE A 449 14.51 14.57 -30.89
CA PHE A 449 14.28 15.95 -31.31
C PHE A 449 15.27 16.92 -30.68
N ILE A 450 15.36 16.96 -29.37
CA ILE A 450 16.15 17.99 -28.68
C ILE A 450 17.64 17.77 -28.94
N THR A 451 18.14 16.55 -28.79
CA THR A 451 19.54 16.25 -29.07
C THR A 451 19.90 16.55 -30.51
N ARG A 452 19.05 16.22 -31.46
CA ARG A 452 19.26 16.50 -32.89
C ARG A 452 19.34 18.00 -33.15
N LEU A 453 18.37 18.78 -32.66
CA LEU A 453 18.36 20.23 -32.80
C LEU A 453 19.64 20.87 -32.24
N LEU A 454 20.08 20.42 -31.06
CA LEU A 454 21.28 20.92 -30.41
C LEU A 454 22.55 20.59 -31.24
N ILE A 455 22.67 19.37 -31.74
CA ILE A 455 23.80 18.95 -32.59
C ILE A 455 23.80 19.72 -33.91
N GLU A 456 22.66 19.83 -34.60
CA GLU A 456 22.55 20.57 -35.85
C GLU A 456 22.85 22.07 -35.63
N TRP A 457 22.40 22.67 -34.55
CA TRP A 457 22.68 24.05 -34.16
C TRP A 457 24.17 24.28 -33.93
N ILE A 458 24.88 23.38 -33.20
CA ILE A 458 26.32 23.46 -32.97
C ILE A 458 27.10 23.36 -34.28
N VAL A 459 26.73 22.38 -35.12
CA VAL A 459 27.41 22.18 -36.42
C VAL A 459 27.20 23.40 -37.33
N ALA A 460 26.00 23.97 -37.35
CA ALA A 460 25.71 25.19 -38.10
C ALA A 460 26.53 26.39 -37.59
N ARG A 461 26.73 26.50 -36.26
CA ARG A 461 27.36 27.68 -35.63
C ARG A 461 28.88 27.60 -35.60
N TRP A 462 29.43 26.41 -35.35
CA TRP A 462 30.87 26.20 -35.16
C TRP A 462 31.55 25.28 -36.20
N GLY A 463 30.78 24.67 -37.09
CA GLY A 463 31.26 23.80 -38.14
C GLY A 463 31.81 22.45 -37.71
N HIS A 464 31.91 22.17 -36.41
CA HIS A 464 32.48 20.93 -35.89
C HIS A 464 31.83 20.50 -34.58
N ILE A 465 31.75 19.21 -34.34
CA ILE A 465 31.39 18.58 -33.09
C ILE A 465 32.17 17.29 -32.92
N SER A 466 32.51 16.97 -31.67
CA SER A 466 33.26 15.75 -31.33
C SER A 466 32.32 14.75 -30.63
N PHE A 467 32.35 13.50 -31.09
CA PHE A 467 31.54 12.36 -30.53
C PHE A 467 32.43 11.42 -29.70
N SER A 468 33.70 11.71 -29.47
CA SER A 468 34.61 10.88 -28.69
C SER A 468 35.80 11.68 -28.21
N ARG A 469 36.49 11.15 -27.19
CA ARG A 469 37.83 11.53 -26.79
C ARG A 469 38.83 10.53 -27.37
N LYS A 470 40.10 10.84 -27.38
CA LYS A 470 41.14 9.93 -27.89
C LYS A 470 41.10 8.53 -27.29
N TRP A 471 40.76 8.41 -25.99
CA TRP A 471 40.68 7.13 -25.30
C TRP A 471 39.36 6.39 -25.58
N SER A 472 38.25 7.13 -25.79
CA SER A 472 36.92 6.52 -26.03
C SER A 472 36.64 6.29 -27.51
N GLU A 473 37.47 6.77 -28.40
CA GLU A 473 37.30 6.64 -29.87
C GLU A 473 37.29 5.18 -30.33
N ASN A 474 38.26 4.40 -29.82
CA ASN A 474 38.44 3.00 -30.19
C ASN A 474 38.03 2.00 -29.09
N PHE A 475 37.28 2.45 -28.11
CA PHE A 475 36.83 1.58 -27.01
C PHE A 475 36.10 0.37 -27.55
N LEU A 476 36.65 -0.85 -27.34
CA LEU A 476 36.15 -2.14 -27.77
C LEU A 476 35.80 -2.30 -29.27
N ASN A 477 36.40 -1.47 -30.14
CA ASN A 477 36.06 -1.46 -31.56
C ASN A 477 36.81 -2.54 -32.37
N ASN A 478 37.97 -2.96 -31.90
CA ASN A 478 38.81 -3.95 -32.58
C ASN A 478 38.76 -5.32 -31.93
N THR A 479 37.59 -5.69 -31.40
CA THR A 479 37.39 -7.02 -30.83
C THR A 479 37.12 -8.04 -31.93
N HIS A 480 37.74 -9.21 -31.83
CA HIS A 480 37.57 -10.34 -32.75
C HIS A 480 37.27 -11.61 -31.98
N PHE A 481 36.39 -11.51 -30.97
CA PHE A 481 36.04 -12.66 -30.14
C PHE A 481 35.05 -13.58 -30.85
N ASP A 482 35.29 -14.90 -30.82
CA ASP A 482 34.41 -15.89 -31.42
C ASP A 482 33.34 -16.34 -30.40
N PHE A 483 32.31 -15.53 -30.20
CA PHE A 483 31.20 -15.81 -29.29
C PHE A 483 30.45 -17.10 -29.61
N ILE A 484 30.27 -17.39 -30.90
CA ILE A 484 29.58 -18.61 -31.34
C ILE A 484 30.37 -19.89 -31.02
N ARG A 485 31.70 -19.82 -30.96
CA ARG A 485 32.54 -20.95 -30.56
C ARG A 485 32.32 -21.31 -29.09
N VAL A 486 32.22 -20.31 -28.22
CA VAL A 486 32.08 -20.51 -26.77
C VAL A 486 30.60 -20.67 -26.32
N ARG A 487 29.63 -20.66 -27.24
CA ARG A 487 28.19 -20.73 -26.90
C ARG A 487 27.82 -21.91 -26.01
N LYS A 488 28.46 -23.09 -26.19
CA LYS A 488 28.21 -24.27 -25.35
C LYS A 488 28.56 -24.02 -23.87
N VAL A 489 29.65 -23.26 -23.63
CA VAL A 489 30.03 -22.84 -22.27
C VAL A 489 28.97 -21.90 -21.71
N GLY A 490 28.48 -20.94 -22.51
CA GLY A 490 27.39 -20.05 -22.10
C GLY A 490 26.12 -20.84 -21.72
N TYR A 491 25.72 -21.81 -22.53
CA TYR A 491 24.56 -22.66 -22.22
C TYR A 491 24.78 -23.50 -20.96
N THR A 492 25.99 -24.08 -20.77
CA THR A 492 26.31 -24.86 -19.57
C THR A 492 26.22 -23.98 -18.32
N ILE A 493 26.80 -22.78 -18.37
CA ILE A 493 26.72 -21.83 -17.25
C ILE A 493 25.26 -21.47 -16.96
N ALA A 494 24.46 -21.16 -17.97
CA ALA A 494 23.05 -20.82 -17.80
C ALA A 494 22.28 -22.00 -17.15
N VAL A 495 22.48 -23.23 -17.64
CA VAL A 495 21.82 -24.43 -17.09
C VAL A 495 22.25 -24.66 -15.65
N VAL A 496 23.54 -24.54 -15.32
CA VAL A 496 24.05 -24.70 -13.96
C VAL A 496 23.44 -23.64 -13.03
N LEU A 497 23.40 -22.38 -13.44
CA LEU A 497 22.81 -21.30 -12.65
C LEU A 497 21.32 -21.52 -12.40
N ILE A 498 20.58 -21.95 -13.43
CA ILE A 498 19.15 -22.28 -13.28
C ILE A 498 18.98 -23.50 -12.35
N ALA A 499 19.79 -24.54 -12.50
CA ALA A 499 19.73 -25.69 -11.63
C ALA A 499 20.00 -25.32 -10.16
N LEU A 500 21.02 -24.50 -9.90
CA LEU A 500 21.28 -23.96 -8.56
C LEU A 500 20.12 -23.11 -8.05
N SER A 501 19.49 -22.29 -8.89
CA SER A 501 18.30 -21.52 -8.57
C SER A 501 17.14 -22.44 -8.18
N CYS A 502 16.88 -23.49 -8.95
CA CYS A 502 15.82 -24.45 -8.66
C CYS A 502 16.10 -25.24 -7.36
N ILE A 503 17.35 -25.66 -7.13
CA ILE A 503 17.75 -26.34 -5.89
C ILE A 503 17.54 -25.41 -4.69
N SER A 504 17.97 -24.15 -4.78
CA SER A 504 17.75 -23.17 -3.72
C SER A 504 16.28 -22.95 -3.44
N PHE A 505 15.48 -22.81 -4.50
CA PHE A 505 14.04 -22.63 -4.39
C PHE A 505 13.36 -23.79 -3.66
N VAL A 506 13.74 -25.02 -3.94
CA VAL A 506 13.19 -26.22 -3.28
C VAL A 506 13.71 -26.35 -1.84
N ALA A 507 14.98 -26.06 -1.60
CA ALA A 507 15.61 -26.25 -0.29
C ALA A 507 15.30 -25.13 0.70
N ARG A 508 15.22 -23.88 0.25
CA ARG A 508 15.09 -22.68 1.09
C ARG A 508 13.80 -21.91 0.86
N GLY A 509 13.10 -22.14 -0.27
CA GLY A 509 11.94 -21.37 -0.66
C GLY A 509 12.29 -19.93 -1.09
N LEU A 510 11.28 -19.07 -1.08
CA LEU A 510 11.37 -17.64 -1.32
C LEU A 510 10.97 -16.89 -0.05
N ASN A 511 11.62 -15.78 0.22
CA ASN A 511 11.20 -14.83 1.21
C ASN A 511 10.06 -13.98 0.63
N LEU A 512 8.81 -14.45 0.79
CA LEU A 512 7.63 -13.78 0.27
C LEU A 512 7.20 -12.65 1.19
N GLY A 513 6.86 -11.51 0.62
CA GLY A 513 6.28 -10.38 1.35
C GLY A 513 4.83 -10.63 1.78
N ALA A 514 4.34 -9.81 2.69
CA ALA A 514 2.96 -9.87 3.17
C ALA A 514 1.94 -9.74 2.04
N GLU A 515 2.30 -9.09 0.94
CA GLU A 515 1.46 -8.99 -0.26
C GLU A 515 1.15 -10.35 -0.91
N PHE A 516 2.01 -11.34 -0.72
CA PHE A 516 1.83 -12.69 -1.29
C PHE A 516 1.42 -13.72 -0.26
N THR A 517 1.80 -13.54 1.01
CA THR A 517 1.45 -14.47 2.09
C THR A 517 0.14 -14.10 2.78
N GLY A 518 -0.28 -12.84 2.68
CA GLY A 518 -1.30 -12.27 3.55
C GLY A 518 -0.76 -12.07 4.96
N GLY A 519 -1.51 -11.37 5.79
CA GLY A 519 -1.15 -11.13 7.18
C GLY A 519 -0.94 -9.65 7.51
N ARG A 520 -0.28 -9.43 8.62
CA ARG A 520 0.08 -8.10 9.10
C ARG A 520 1.60 -7.98 9.14
N ALA A 521 2.12 -6.88 8.60
CA ALA A 521 3.54 -6.58 8.62
C ALA A 521 3.77 -5.22 9.32
N TYR A 522 4.68 -5.22 10.27
CA TYR A 522 5.05 -4.04 11.03
C TYR A 522 6.54 -3.77 10.89
N VAL A 523 6.92 -2.50 10.72
CA VAL A 523 8.29 -2.06 10.92
C VAL A 523 8.35 -1.32 12.23
N ILE A 524 9.15 -1.81 13.15
CA ILE A 524 9.26 -1.28 14.51
C ILE A 524 10.68 -0.77 14.73
N ARG A 525 10.79 0.43 15.29
CA ARG A 525 12.05 1.06 15.67
C ARG A 525 12.22 1.03 17.19
N PHE A 526 13.38 0.59 17.62
CA PHE A 526 13.81 0.60 19.00
C PHE A 526 14.71 1.81 19.27
N ASP A 527 14.89 2.15 20.53
CA ASP A 527 15.81 3.20 20.99
C ASP A 527 17.27 2.77 20.99
N LYS A 528 17.53 1.46 20.90
CA LYS A 528 18.86 0.85 20.83
C LYS A 528 18.90 -0.26 19.76
N ALA A 529 20.10 -0.70 19.41
CA ALA A 529 20.28 -1.87 18.57
C ALA A 529 19.74 -3.13 19.29
N VAL A 530 18.93 -3.92 18.59
CA VAL A 530 18.28 -5.13 19.11
C VAL A 530 18.55 -6.29 18.15
N SER A 531 18.72 -7.50 18.69
CA SER A 531 18.90 -8.69 17.88
C SER A 531 17.57 -9.22 17.34
N ALA A 532 17.52 -9.58 16.05
CA ALA A 532 16.33 -10.22 15.47
C ALA A 532 15.97 -11.56 16.16
N GLU A 533 16.95 -12.24 16.72
CA GLU A 533 16.72 -13.47 17.45
C GLU A 533 16.04 -13.22 18.81
N GLU A 534 16.46 -12.17 19.53
CA GLU A 534 15.85 -11.75 20.78
C GLU A 534 14.38 -11.32 20.56
N VAL A 535 14.13 -10.51 19.52
CA VAL A 535 12.76 -10.13 19.13
C VAL A 535 11.92 -11.37 18.76
N ARG A 536 12.51 -12.32 18.03
CA ARG A 536 11.81 -13.57 17.66
C ARG A 536 11.46 -14.41 18.86
N GLN A 537 12.35 -14.55 19.83
CA GLN A 537 12.10 -15.31 21.03
C GLN A 537 10.95 -14.71 21.84
N ASN A 538 10.98 -13.39 22.12
CA ASN A 538 9.93 -12.73 22.88
C ASN A 538 8.57 -12.81 22.21
N LEU A 539 8.52 -12.60 20.89
CA LEU A 539 7.27 -12.74 20.11
C LEU A 539 6.78 -14.19 20.08
N GLY A 540 7.70 -15.17 19.98
CA GLY A 540 7.34 -16.59 20.00
C GLY A 540 6.68 -16.99 21.32
N GLU A 541 7.20 -16.52 22.45
CA GLU A 541 6.62 -16.73 23.78
C GLU A 541 5.23 -16.07 23.88
N ALA A 542 5.10 -14.82 23.46
CA ALA A 542 3.84 -14.08 23.52
C ALA A 542 2.75 -14.68 22.63
N PHE A 543 3.06 -15.00 21.39
CA PHE A 543 2.09 -15.65 20.50
C PHE A 543 1.69 -17.05 20.99
N SER A 544 2.62 -17.80 21.56
CA SER A 544 2.32 -19.14 22.11
C SER A 544 1.38 -19.07 23.31
N GLN A 545 1.48 -18.03 24.15
CA GLN A 545 0.57 -17.83 25.29
C GLN A 545 -0.86 -17.48 24.84
N HIS A 546 -1.02 -16.72 23.76
CA HIS A 546 -2.33 -16.25 23.29
C HIS A 546 -3.01 -17.26 22.33
N ALA A 547 -2.25 -18.12 21.65
CA ALA A 547 -2.80 -19.06 20.67
C ALA A 547 -3.29 -20.38 21.28
N GLY A 548 -3.02 -20.69 22.53
CA GLY A 548 -3.45 -21.91 23.17
C GLY A 548 -2.98 -23.18 22.44
N ALA A 549 -3.90 -24.09 22.11
CA ALA A 549 -3.61 -25.35 21.43
C ALA A 549 -3.10 -25.20 19.99
N ASP A 550 -3.35 -24.06 19.33
CA ASP A 550 -2.95 -23.80 17.95
C ASP A 550 -1.61 -23.03 17.83
N ALA A 551 -0.86 -22.93 18.92
CA ALA A 551 0.42 -22.19 18.97
C ALA A 551 1.44 -22.63 17.91
N SER A 552 1.44 -23.89 17.51
CA SER A 552 2.33 -24.44 16.47
C SER A 552 1.95 -24.02 15.03
N ALA A 553 0.77 -23.42 14.84
CA ALA A 553 0.25 -23.01 13.53
C ALA A 553 0.51 -21.54 13.23
N ILE A 554 0.96 -20.73 14.22
CA ILE A 554 1.20 -19.31 14.00
C ILE A 554 2.52 -19.11 13.25
N SER A 555 2.41 -18.69 12.00
CA SER A 555 3.58 -18.26 11.22
C SER A 555 3.86 -16.80 11.51
N PHE A 556 5.06 -16.51 12.00
CA PHE A 556 5.58 -15.15 12.08
C PHE A 556 7.07 -15.11 11.70
N GLU A 557 7.49 -13.98 11.19
CA GLU A 557 8.86 -13.77 10.74
C GLU A 557 9.39 -12.45 11.29
N VAL A 558 10.62 -12.47 11.79
CA VAL A 558 11.33 -11.28 12.29
C VAL A 558 12.62 -11.12 11.50
N LYS A 559 12.83 -9.92 10.97
CA LYS A 559 14.05 -9.56 10.22
C LYS A 559 14.48 -8.15 10.57
N GLN A 560 15.79 -7.94 10.55
CA GLN A 560 16.34 -6.59 10.61
C GLN A 560 15.90 -5.82 9.35
N TYR A 561 15.54 -4.54 9.53
CA TYR A 561 15.08 -3.67 8.47
C TYR A 561 15.87 -2.35 8.49
N GLY A 562 16.86 -2.26 7.63
CA GLY A 562 17.75 -1.08 7.56
C GLY A 562 18.71 -0.98 8.73
N ASN A 563 18.44 -0.07 9.65
CA ASN A 563 19.30 0.16 10.81
C ASN A 563 19.22 -0.99 11.84
N GLU A 564 20.28 -1.14 12.66
CA GLU A 564 20.34 -2.18 13.70
C GLU A 564 19.25 -2.07 14.77
N ASN A 565 18.61 -0.92 14.87
CA ASN A 565 17.50 -0.66 15.79
C ASN A 565 16.11 -0.75 15.14
N GLN A 566 16.02 -1.32 13.93
CA GLN A 566 14.73 -1.48 13.22
C GLN A 566 14.50 -2.94 12.87
N MET A 567 13.31 -3.45 13.22
CA MET A 567 12.90 -4.80 12.91
C MET A 567 11.61 -4.80 12.10
N ARG A 568 11.56 -5.63 11.06
CA ARG A 568 10.34 -5.96 10.35
C ARG A 568 9.77 -7.26 10.92
N ILE A 569 8.52 -7.20 11.32
CA ILE A 569 7.75 -8.33 11.87
C ILE A 569 6.59 -8.59 10.92
N VAL A 570 6.48 -9.80 10.42
CA VAL A 570 5.34 -10.26 9.60
C VAL A 570 4.66 -11.39 10.38
N THR A 571 3.36 -11.30 10.58
CA THR A 571 2.58 -12.32 11.28
C THR A 571 1.29 -12.66 10.55
N GLN A 572 0.94 -13.93 10.57
CA GLN A 572 -0.34 -14.45 10.08
C GLN A 572 -1.35 -14.70 11.21
N TYR A 573 -1.04 -14.30 12.44
CA TYR A 573 -1.98 -14.44 13.54
C TYR A 573 -3.26 -13.66 13.26
N ARG A 574 -4.42 -14.31 13.34
CA ARG A 574 -5.75 -13.75 13.02
C ARG A 574 -5.81 -13.00 11.67
N TYR A 575 -5.07 -13.47 10.65
CA TYR A 575 -5.00 -12.77 9.35
C TYR A 575 -6.30 -12.83 8.55
N ASP A 576 -7.17 -13.82 8.84
CA ASP A 576 -8.51 -13.95 8.27
C ASP A 576 -9.48 -12.90 8.83
N ASP A 577 -9.22 -12.43 10.04
CA ASP A 577 -10.01 -11.39 10.70
C ASP A 577 -9.45 -10.01 10.37
N THR A 578 -10.21 -9.27 9.59
CA THR A 578 -9.85 -7.92 9.16
C THR A 578 -10.46 -6.83 10.04
N SER A 579 -11.01 -7.17 11.20
CA SER A 579 -11.55 -6.20 12.16
C SER A 579 -10.45 -5.34 12.80
N ASP A 580 -10.85 -4.19 13.31
CA ASP A 580 -9.91 -3.30 14.01
C ASP A 580 -9.61 -3.83 15.41
N GLU A 581 -10.54 -4.56 16.01
CA GLU A 581 -10.34 -5.26 17.28
C GLU A 581 -9.22 -6.31 17.17
N ALA A 582 -9.26 -7.14 16.12
CA ALA A 582 -8.21 -8.13 15.87
C ALA A 582 -6.86 -7.46 15.59
N THR A 583 -6.85 -6.27 14.97
CA THR A 583 -5.62 -5.52 14.71
C THR A 583 -5.07 -4.96 16.03
N ALA A 584 -5.92 -4.37 16.88
CA ALA A 584 -5.52 -3.84 18.17
C ALA A 584 -4.98 -4.94 19.10
N GLU A 585 -5.59 -6.13 19.09
CA GLU A 585 -5.12 -7.28 19.86
C GLU A 585 -3.72 -7.74 19.39
N VAL A 586 -3.51 -7.84 18.09
CA VAL A 586 -2.18 -8.21 17.55
C VAL A 586 -1.13 -7.17 17.91
N GLU A 587 -1.45 -5.88 17.79
CA GLU A 587 -0.56 -4.78 18.18
C GLU A 587 -0.25 -4.80 19.68
N GLN A 588 -1.25 -5.15 20.52
CA GLN A 588 -1.04 -5.28 21.96
C GLN A 588 -0.10 -6.46 22.29
N ILE A 589 -0.29 -7.62 21.67
CA ILE A 589 0.59 -8.78 21.85
C ILE A 589 2.03 -8.44 21.46
N ILE A 590 2.20 -7.75 20.32
CA ILE A 590 3.51 -7.33 19.85
C ILE A 590 4.13 -6.32 20.84
N PHE A 591 3.34 -5.38 21.33
CA PHE A 591 3.79 -4.38 22.31
C PHE A 591 4.27 -5.04 23.60
N ASP A 592 3.47 -5.94 24.19
CA ASP A 592 3.77 -6.61 25.44
C ASP A 592 5.04 -7.47 25.31
N ALA A 593 5.22 -8.13 24.17
CA ALA A 593 6.43 -8.90 23.86
C ALA A 593 7.69 -8.03 23.71
N LEU A 594 7.55 -6.83 23.15
CA LEU A 594 8.69 -5.98 22.79
C LEU A 594 8.98 -4.88 23.82
N LYS A 595 8.04 -4.55 24.69
CA LYS A 595 8.20 -3.54 25.74
C LYS A 595 9.48 -3.73 26.57
N PRO A 596 9.88 -4.94 26.97
CA PRO A 596 11.12 -5.15 27.74
C PRO A 596 12.41 -4.82 26.98
N LEU A 597 12.35 -4.74 25.65
CA LEU A 597 13.52 -4.44 24.82
C LEU A 597 13.83 -2.94 24.70
N TYR A 598 12.91 -2.07 25.13
CA TYR A 598 13.15 -0.63 25.21
C TYR A 598 13.93 -0.29 26.48
N SER A 599 14.75 0.77 26.40
CA SER A 599 15.53 1.25 27.57
C SER A 599 14.70 2.15 28.50
N TYR A 600 13.49 2.53 28.10
CA TYR A 600 12.57 3.36 28.88
C TYR A 600 11.16 2.76 28.81
N ASP A 601 10.30 3.18 29.71
CA ASP A 601 8.92 2.71 29.76
C ASP A 601 8.11 3.41 28.65
N ILE A 602 7.87 2.70 27.55
CA ILE A 602 7.05 3.17 26.42
C ILE A 602 5.60 2.78 26.69
N SER A 603 4.66 3.72 26.49
CA SER A 603 3.24 3.42 26.56
C SER A 603 2.74 2.78 25.26
N PHE A 604 1.63 2.02 25.34
CA PHE A 604 1.03 1.41 24.13
C PHE A 604 0.61 2.45 23.08
N GLU A 605 0.10 3.61 23.51
CA GLU A 605 -0.25 4.70 22.61
C GLU A 605 0.97 5.29 21.90
N GLN A 606 2.08 5.48 22.62
CA GLN A 606 3.35 5.92 22.02
C GLN A 606 3.88 4.87 21.04
N PHE A 607 3.86 3.60 21.41
CA PHE A 607 4.29 2.51 20.56
C PHE A 607 3.50 2.43 19.25
N ARG A 608 2.18 2.63 19.33
CA ARG A 608 1.26 2.59 18.21
C ARG A 608 1.26 3.88 17.36
N ASN A 609 1.64 4.99 17.96
CA ASN A 609 1.58 6.29 17.32
C ASN A 609 2.72 6.47 16.32
N THR A 610 2.45 6.18 15.06
CA THR A 610 3.40 6.34 13.95
C THR A 610 3.77 7.80 13.66
N GLN A 611 3.16 8.78 14.33
CA GLN A 611 3.23 10.18 13.93
C GLN A 611 4.16 11.06 14.79
N THR A 612 4.27 10.78 16.07
CA THR A 612 4.91 11.69 17.02
C THR A 612 6.25 11.22 17.51
N ASP A 613 6.50 9.92 17.50
CA ASP A 613 7.73 9.38 18.08
C ASP A 613 8.64 8.72 17.04
N VAL A 614 9.92 8.85 17.33
CA VAL A 614 10.98 8.23 16.53
C VAL A 614 10.98 6.72 16.76
N ASN A 615 10.46 6.23 17.89
CA ASN A 615 10.44 4.83 18.32
C ASN A 615 9.01 4.27 18.32
N GLY A 616 8.87 2.95 18.14
CA GLY A 616 7.60 2.26 18.00
C GLY A 616 7.30 1.85 16.57
N ILE A 617 6.03 1.69 16.23
CA ILE A 617 5.58 1.27 14.87
C ILE A 617 5.81 2.40 13.88
N LEU A 618 6.68 2.16 12.89
CA LEU A 618 6.94 3.07 11.76
C LEU A 618 6.01 2.83 10.58
N THR A 619 5.70 1.56 10.29
CA THR A 619 4.74 1.17 9.26
C THR A 619 3.89 0.01 9.75
N ALA A 620 2.66 0.00 9.33
CA ALA A 620 1.74 -1.11 9.53
C ALA A 620 1.04 -1.41 8.20
N ASP A 621 1.20 -2.64 7.72
CA ASP A 621 0.56 -3.15 6.52
C ASP A 621 -0.38 -4.29 6.91
N LYS A 622 -1.61 -4.25 6.42
CA LYS A 622 -2.62 -5.28 6.65
C LYS A 622 -3.15 -5.76 5.31
N ILE A 623 -2.98 -7.04 5.01
CA ILE A 623 -3.35 -7.62 3.72
C ILE A 623 -4.17 -8.88 3.94
N GLY A 624 -5.41 -8.83 3.50
CA GLY A 624 -6.33 -9.97 3.60
C GLY A 624 -5.95 -11.11 2.65
N PRO A 625 -6.34 -12.37 2.96
CA PRO A 625 -5.95 -13.56 2.19
C PRO A 625 -6.43 -13.54 0.73
N SER A 626 -7.60 -12.97 0.46
CA SER A 626 -8.12 -12.85 -0.90
C SER A 626 -7.24 -11.97 -1.79
N ILE A 627 -6.73 -10.85 -1.22
CA ILE A 627 -5.84 -9.95 -1.94
C ILE A 627 -4.49 -10.59 -2.19
N ALA A 628 -3.90 -11.23 -1.19
CA ALA A 628 -2.62 -11.93 -1.34
C ALA A 628 -2.68 -12.98 -2.46
N LYS A 629 -3.78 -13.74 -2.54
CA LYS A 629 -4.01 -14.69 -3.62
C LYS A 629 -4.11 -14.02 -4.99
N ASP A 630 -4.88 -12.95 -5.10
CA ASP A 630 -5.03 -12.20 -6.35
C ASP A 630 -3.68 -11.59 -6.79
N MET A 631 -2.92 -11.01 -5.86
CA MET A 631 -1.59 -10.45 -6.13
C MET A 631 -0.62 -11.52 -6.63
N THR A 632 -0.66 -12.72 -6.05
CA THR A 632 0.19 -13.84 -6.49
C THR A 632 -0.13 -14.23 -7.93
N TRP A 633 -1.41 -14.41 -8.28
CA TRP A 633 -1.79 -14.74 -9.64
C TRP A 633 -1.49 -13.62 -10.63
N ASN A 634 -1.74 -12.37 -10.26
CA ASN A 634 -1.43 -11.21 -11.08
C ASN A 634 0.08 -11.10 -11.36
N ALA A 635 0.92 -11.39 -10.38
CA ALA A 635 2.37 -11.43 -10.55
C ALA A 635 2.80 -12.51 -11.57
N ILE A 636 2.25 -13.72 -11.47
CA ILE A 636 2.53 -14.82 -12.41
C ILE A 636 2.06 -14.44 -13.82
N TYR A 637 0.82 -13.96 -13.95
CA TYR A 637 0.25 -13.59 -15.24
C TYR A 637 1.01 -12.43 -15.88
N SER A 638 1.41 -11.42 -15.12
CA SER A 638 2.14 -10.27 -15.66
C SER A 638 3.48 -10.68 -16.30
N VAL A 639 4.24 -11.55 -15.64
CA VAL A 639 5.50 -12.08 -16.19
C VAL A 639 5.23 -12.91 -17.45
N LEU A 640 4.26 -13.81 -17.39
CA LEU A 640 3.91 -14.68 -18.52
C LEU A 640 3.41 -13.87 -19.75
N PHE A 641 2.48 -12.94 -19.52
CA PHE A 641 1.96 -12.07 -20.58
C PHE A 641 3.06 -11.19 -21.18
N SER A 642 3.97 -10.66 -20.35
CA SER A 642 5.10 -9.87 -20.85
C SER A 642 6.00 -10.69 -21.77
N LEU A 643 6.37 -11.91 -21.38
CA LEU A 643 7.17 -12.81 -22.21
C LEU A 643 6.49 -13.18 -23.52
N ILE A 644 5.18 -13.45 -23.48
CA ILE A 644 4.38 -13.76 -24.67
C ILE A 644 4.26 -12.55 -25.59
N ALA A 645 3.90 -11.38 -25.04
CA ALA A 645 3.72 -10.15 -25.81
C ALA A 645 5.02 -9.73 -26.51
N ILE A 646 6.14 -9.79 -25.81
CA ILE A 646 7.46 -9.51 -26.38
C ILE A 646 7.82 -10.56 -27.43
N GLY A 647 7.62 -11.84 -27.16
CA GLY A 647 7.86 -12.92 -28.13
C GLY A 647 7.07 -12.73 -29.42
N LEU A 648 5.80 -12.38 -29.31
CA LEU A 648 4.93 -12.06 -30.45
C LEU A 648 5.43 -10.81 -31.19
N TYR A 649 5.77 -9.74 -30.45
CA TYR A 649 6.32 -8.53 -31.06
C TYR A 649 7.60 -8.83 -31.87
N ILE A 650 8.56 -9.54 -31.29
CA ILE A 650 9.81 -9.91 -31.97
C ILE A 650 9.54 -10.80 -33.18
N THR A 651 8.60 -11.75 -33.09
CA THR A 651 8.21 -12.60 -34.24
C THR A 651 7.69 -11.75 -35.40
N PHE A 652 6.79 -10.81 -35.09
CA PHE A 652 6.21 -9.91 -36.10
C PHE A 652 7.27 -8.97 -36.69
N ARG A 653 8.12 -8.37 -35.81
CA ARG A 653 9.14 -7.40 -36.20
C ARG A 653 10.26 -7.99 -37.07
N PHE A 654 10.76 -9.16 -36.72
CA PHE A 654 11.86 -9.83 -37.43
C PHE A 654 11.39 -10.85 -38.46
N LYS A 655 10.09 -11.09 -38.57
CA LYS A 655 9.47 -12.03 -39.56
C LYS A 655 9.98 -13.47 -39.52
N ARG A 656 10.65 -13.85 -38.42
CA ARG A 656 11.21 -15.20 -38.21
C ARG A 656 11.13 -15.57 -36.72
N TRP A 657 10.50 -16.69 -36.41
CA TRP A 657 10.30 -17.18 -35.04
C TRP A 657 11.60 -17.52 -34.30
N GLN A 658 12.69 -17.82 -35.05
CA GLN A 658 13.99 -18.12 -34.46
C GLN A 658 14.53 -16.96 -33.61
N TRP A 659 14.32 -15.71 -34.01
CA TRP A 659 14.70 -14.53 -33.26
C TRP A 659 13.92 -14.42 -31.97
N ALA A 660 12.60 -14.62 -32.06
CA ALA A 660 11.74 -14.58 -30.89
C ALA A 660 12.09 -15.66 -29.88
N SER A 661 12.34 -16.89 -30.33
CA SER A 661 12.71 -18.00 -29.45
C SER A 661 14.01 -17.71 -28.68
N GLY A 662 15.05 -17.19 -29.38
CA GLY A 662 16.31 -16.80 -28.73
C GLY A 662 16.11 -15.69 -27.70
N ALA A 663 15.38 -14.63 -28.05
CA ALA A 663 15.08 -13.52 -27.19
C ALA A 663 14.25 -13.95 -25.95
N THR A 664 13.12 -14.60 -26.16
CA THR A 664 12.21 -15.02 -25.07
C THR A 664 12.90 -16.00 -24.10
N LEU A 665 13.72 -16.94 -24.63
CA LEU A 665 14.47 -17.85 -23.77
C LEU A 665 15.49 -17.11 -22.90
N ALA A 666 16.21 -16.13 -23.47
CA ALA A 666 17.17 -15.35 -22.70
C ALA A 666 16.48 -14.51 -21.60
N LEU A 667 15.33 -13.92 -21.89
CA LEU A 667 14.53 -13.18 -20.90
C LEU A 667 14.02 -14.09 -19.80
N ALA A 668 13.52 -15.28 -20.12
CA ALA A 668 13.07 -16.26 -19.15
C ALA A 668 14.22 -16.73 -18.25
N VAL A 669 15.40 -17.00 -18.83
CA VAL A 669 16.62 -17.37 -18.06
C VAL A 669 17.01 -16.24 -17.11
N ASN A 670 16.99 -14.99 -17.58
CA ASN A 670 17.32 -13.82 -16.75
C ASN A 670 16.34 -13.69 -15.55
N ALA A 671 15.03 -13.75 -15.81
CA ALA A 671 14.01 -13.69 -14.77
C ALA A 671 14.16 -14.84 -13.74
N LEU A 672 14.32 -16.06 -14.20
CA LEU A 672 14.49 -17.24 -13.33
C LEU A 672 15.77 -17.15 -12.49
N PHE A 673 16.85 -16.65 -13.08
CA PHE A 673 18.09 -16.47 -12.34
C PHE A 673 17.96 -15.43 -11.22
N ILE A 674 17.27 -14.30 -11.47
CA ILE A 674 17.06 -13.26 -10.45
C ILE A 674 16.20 -13.80 -9.31
N ILE A 675 15.12 -14.54 -9.62
CA ILE A 675 14.27 -15.19 -8.61
C ILE A 675 15.12 -16.19 -7.79
N GLY A 676 15.95 -17.00 -8.47
CA GLY A 676 16.84 -17.92 -7.79
C GLY A 676 17.89 -17.25 -6.92
N LEU A 677 18.44 -16.13 -7.37
CA LEU A 677 19.41 -15.35 -6.62
C LEU A 677 18.81 -14.79 -5.32
N PHE A 678 17.56 -14.34 -5.36
CA PHE A 678 16.84 -13.89 -4.16
C PHE A 678 16.68 -15.06 -3.18
N SER A 679 16.32 -16.25 -3.66
CA SER A 679 16.27 -17.46 -2.84
C SER A 679 17.63 -17.83 -2.24
N MET A 680 18.73 -17.67 -2.99
CA MET A 680 20.07 -18.05 -2.52
C MET A 680 20.63 -17.08 -1.48
N LEU A 681 20.40 -15.78 -1.67
CA LEU A 681 21.07 -14.72 -0.93
C LEU A 681 20.29 -14.19 0.26
N TYR A 682 18.97 -14.42 0.34
CA TYR A 682 18.22 -13.91 1.50
C TYR A 682 18.78 -14.48 2.81
N GLY A 683 18.94 -13.61 3.80
CA GLY A 683 19.55 -13.92 5.08
C GLY A 683 21.10 -13.94 5.10
N PHE A 684 21.76 -13.79 3.94
CA PHE A 684 23.23 -13.66 3.87
C PHE A 684 23.69 -12.23 3.61
N VAL A 685 22.86 -11.42 2.98
CA VAL A 685 23.18 -10.01 2.70
C VAL A 685 22.60 -9.09 3.77
N PRO A 686 23.25 -7.94 4.03
CA PRO A 686 22.85 -7.02 5.10
C PRO A 686 21.66 -6.13 4.72
N PHE A 687 20.85 -6.49 3.73
CA PHE A 687 19.65 -5.79 3.31
C PHE A 687 18.54 -6.77 2.96
N ASN A 688 17.31 -6.28 2.95
CA ASN A 688 16.14 -7.14 2.78
C ASN A 688 15.98 -7.57 1.32
N LEU A 689 15.98 -8.89 1.07
CA LEU A 689 15.67 -9.52 -0.21
C LEU A 689 14.30 -10.19 -0.14
N GLU A 690 13.27 -9.37 -0.03
CA GLU A 690 11.89 -9.82 0.00
C GLU A 690 11.29 -9.83 -1.41
N VAL A 691 10.61 -10.91 -1.75
CA VAL A 691 9.81 -10.99 -2.96
C VAL A 691 8.46 -10.34 -2.67
N ASN A 692 8.33 -9.09 -3.05
CA ASN A 692 7.16 -8.25 -2.91
C ASN A 692 6.70 -7.73 -4.27
N GLN A 693 5.69 -6.89 -4.34
CA GLN A 693 5.22 -6.31 -5.61
C GLN A 693 6.30 -5.49 -6.32
N ALA A 694 7.14 -4.77 -5.58
CA ALA A 694 8.26 -4.01 -6.17
C ALA A 694 9.26 -4.96 -6.85
N PHE A 695 9.54 -6.13 -6.28
CA PHE A 695 10.38 -7.14 -6.92
C PHE A 695 9.79 -7.62 -8.26
N ILE A 696 8.47 -7.84 -8.34
CA ILE A 696 7.81 -8.20 -9.61
C ILE A 696 7.95 -7.06 -10.63
N ALA A 697 7.80 -5.81 -10.19
CA ALA A 697 8.06 -4.65 -11.04
C ALA A 697 9.50 -4.62 -11.56
N ALA A 698 10.49 -4.99 -10.73
CA ALA A 698 11.88 -5.13 -11.18
C ALA A 698 12.02 -6.20 -12.27
N ILE A 699 11.46 -7.39 -12.07
CA ILE A 699 11.50 -8.48 -13.07
C ILE A 699 10.91 -8.02 -14.41
N LEU A 700 9.72 -7.40 -14.39
CA LEU A 700 9.07 -6.91 -15.61
C LEU A 700 9.89 -5.80 -16.30
N THR A 701 10.45 -4.90 -15.53
CA THR A 701 11.31 -3.83 -16.03
C THR A 701 12.58 -4.38 -16.67
N ILE A 702 13.20 -5.37 -16.05
CA ILE A 702 14.39 -6.05 -16.58
C ILE A 702 14.06 -6.78 -17.88
N ILE A 703 12.93 -7.46 -17.96
CA ILE A 703 12.45 -8.10 -19.19
C ILE A 703 12.33 -7.07 -20.31
N GLY A 704 11.72 -5.91 -20.03
CA GLY A 704 11.57 -4.81 -20.99
C GLY A 704 12.89 -4.16 -21.39
N TYR A 705 13.83 -4.02 -20.45
CA TYR A 705 15.13 -3.42 -20.69
C TYR A 705 16.09 -4.37 -21.43
N ALA A 706 16.21 -5.62 -20.99
CA ALA A 706 17.15 -6.59 -21.56
C ALA A 706 16.85 -6.92 -23.04
N ILE A 707 15.59 -6.82 -23.46
CA ILE A 707 15.23 -7.01 -24.85
C ILE A 707 15.75 -5.90 -25.76
N ASN A 708 15.93 -4.67 -25.26
CA ASN A 708 16.48 -3.57 -26.02
C ASN A 708 17.87 -3.92 -26.61
N ASP A 709 18.78 -4.41 -25.76
CA ASP A 709 20.11 -4.88 -26.21
C ASP A 709 19.99 -6.01 -27.23
N THR A 710 19.08 -6.96 -27.00
CA THR A 710 18.86 -8.11 -27.88
C THR A 710 18.38 -7.67 -29.27
N VAL A 711 17.41 -6.74 -29.34
CA VAL A 711 16.87 -6.20 -30.61
C VAL A 711 17.97 -5.52 -31.41
N VAL A 712 18.81 -4.74 -30.74
CA VAL A 712 19.93 -4.04 -31.37
C VAL A 712 20.93 -5.02 -32.02
N VAL A 713 21.31 -6.07 -31.28
CA VAL A 713 22.21 -7.10 -31.79
C VAL A 713 21.54 -7.85 -32.97
N PHE A 714 20.28 -8.18 -32.86
CA PHE A 714 19.53 -8.86 -33.92
C PHE A 714 19.35 -8.00 -35.19
N ASP A 715 19.11 -6.69 -35.02
CA ASP A 715 19.02 -5.77 -36.15
C ASP A 715 20.37 -5.66 -36.86
N ARG A 716 21.47 -5.64 -36.09
CA ARG A 716 22.82 -5.65 -36.66
C ARG A 716 23.14 -6.95 -37.38
N ILE A 717 22.75 -8.10 -36.86
CA ILE A 717 22.93 -9.38 -37.54
C ILE A 717 22.14 -9.37 -38.86
N ARG A 718 20.91 -8.87 -38.84
CA ARG A 718 20.07 -8.74 -40.05
C ARG A 718 20.73 -7.84 -41.10
N GLU A 719 21.31 -6.71 -40.68
CA GLU A 719 22.07 -5.80 -41.55
C GLU A 719 23.27 -6.52 -42.19
N TYR A 720 24.07 -7.25 -41.40
CA TYR A 720 25.21 -8.01 -41.92
C TYR A 720 24.82 -9.14 -42.88
N LEU A 721 23.72 -9.83 -42.63
CA LEU A 721 23.19 -10.84 -43.53
C LEU A 721 22.75 -10.24 -44.85
N GLY A 722 22.25 -9.00 -44.86
CA GLY A 722 21.90 -8.26 -46.07
C GLY A 722 23.13 -7.73 -46.82
N LEU A 723 24.13 -7.18 -46.12
CA LEU A 723 25.34 -6.62 -46.72
C LEU A 723 26.29 -7.70 -47.25
N TYR A 724 26.41 -8.84 -46.54
CA TYR A 724 27.36 -9.91 -46.84
C TYR A 724 26.69 -11.28 -47.04
N PRO A 725 25.78 -11.45 -48.05
CA PRO A 725 24.98 -12.65 -48.17
C PRO A 725 25.84 -13.91 -48.51
N LYS A 726 27.04 -13.73 -49.06
CA LYS A 726 27.96 -14.82 -49.37
C LYS A 726 28.88 -15.25 -48.24
N ARG A 727 28.92 -14.46 -47.14
CA ARG A 727 29.73 -14.77 -45.94
C ARG A 727 29.04 -15.84 -45.11
N ASN A 728 29.86 -16.69 -44.44
CA ASN A 728 29.32 -17.70 -43.55
C ASN A 728 28.45 -17.06 -42.44
N LEU A 729 27.30 -17.74 -42.15
CA LEU A 729 26.38 -17.31 -41.08
C LEU A 729 27.10 -17.06 -39.75
N LYS A 730 28.01 -17.97 -39.38
CA LYS A 730 28.82 -17.84 -38.15
C LYS A 730 29.63 -16.54 -38.12
N ASP A 731 30.28 -16.20 -39.21
CA ASP A 731 31.15 -15.02 -39.31
C ASP A 731 30.32 -13.74 -39.32
N ASN A 732 29.15 -13.73 -39.99
CA ASN A 732 28.23 -12.59 -39.97
C ASN A 732 27.71 -12.32 -38.55
N VAL A 733 27.30 -13.37 -37.79
CA VAL A 733 26.81 -13.25 -36.42
C VAL A 733 27.95 -12.77 -35.48
N ASN A 734 29.13 -13.39 -35.55
CA ASN A 734 30.25 -12.95 -34.70
C ASN A 734 30.68 -11.50 -34.98
N ASN A 735 30.78 -11.09 -36.24
CA ASN A 735 31.14 -9.74 -36.61
C ASN A 735 30.05 -8.73 -36.16
N ALA A 736 28.78 -9.10 -36.25
CA ALA A 736 27.68 -8.25 -35.76
C ALA A 736 27.78 -8.04 -34.25
N ILE A 737 27.98 -9.11 -33.45
CA ILE A 737 28.13 -9.01 -31.99
C ILE A 737 29.36 -8.12 -31.66
N ASN A 738 30.51 -8.39 -32.26
CA ASN A 738 31.72 -7.61 -31.99
C ASN A 738 31.54 -6.12 -32.33
N SER A 739 30.83 -5.79 -33.44
CA SER A 739 30.56 -4.41 -33.84
C SER A 739 29.57 -3.69 -32.92
N THR A 740 28.72 -4.40 -32.16
CA THR A 740 27.75 -3.82 -31.20
C THR A 740 28.30 -3.78 -29.77
N LEU A 741 29.40 -4.45 -29.47
CA LEU A 741 29.89 -4.67 -28.11
C LEU A 741 30.18 -3.37 -27.35
N SER A 742 30.87 -2.39 -28.01
CA SER A 742 31.10 -1.07 -27.40
C SER A 742 29.82 -0.36 -27.00
N ARG A 743 28.82 -0.42 -27.86
CA ARG A 743 27.53 0.17 -27.62
C ARG A 743 26.80 -0.53 -26.47
N THR A 744 26.66 -1.84 -26.49
CA THR A 744 25.97 -2.63 -25.48
C THR A 744 26.58 -2.42 -24.08
N ILE A 745 27.91 -2.34 -23.98
CA ILE A 745 28.58 -2.09 -22.71
C ILE A 745 28.38 -0.63 -22.26
N ASN A 746 28.35 0.34 -23.15
CA ASN A 746 28.11 1.74 -22.79
C ASN A 746 26.64 1.95 -22.35
N THR A 747 25.66 1.38 -23.02
CA THR A 747 24.23 1.49 -22.64
C THR A 747 23.97 0.83 -21.29
N SER A 748 24.41 -0.40 -21.10
CA SER A 748 24.29 -1.09 -19.80
C SER A 748 25.11 -0.38 -18.72
N GLY A 749 26.28 0.19 -19.08
CA GLY A 749 27.15 0.94 -18.17
C GLY A 749 26.51 2.22 -17.62
N THR A 750 25.85 3.03 -18.46
CA THR A 750 25.12 4.22 -18.01
C THR A 750 24.00 3.87 -17.05
N THR A 751 23.21 2.87 -17.39
CA THR A 751 22.13 2.39 -16.53
C THR A 751 22.65 1.77 -15.23
N LEU A 752 23.76 1.04 -15.28
CA LEU A 752 24.39 0.46 -14.10
C LEU A 752 24.91 1.53 -13.14
N VAL A 753 25.51 2.59 -13.66
CA VAL A 753 25.99 3.73 -12.84
C VAL A 753 24.82 4.37 -12.08
N THR A 754 23.68 4.58 -12.73
CA THR A 754 22.49 5.12 -12.06
C THR A 754 21.95 4.17 -11.00
N LEU A 755 21.83 2.88 -11.31
CA LEU A 755 21.34 1.87 -10.37
C LEU A 755 22.25 1.71 -9.16
N LEU A 756 23.57 1.73 -9.35
CA LEU A 756 24.54 1.68 -8.25
C LEU A 756 24.46 2.93 -7.36
N ALA A 757 24.26 4.11 -7.94
CA ALA A 757 24.04 5.31 -7.15
C ALA A 757 22.81 5.18 -6.23
N ILE A 758 21.70 4.66 -6.76
CA ILE A 758 20.51 4.43 -5.93
C ILE A 758 20.74 3.30 -4.92
N PHE A 759 21.46 2.26 -5.29
CA PHE A 759 21.73 1.13 -4.40
C PHE A 759 22.50 1.55 -3.15
N PHE A 760 23.51 2.43 -3.31
CA PHE A 760 24.33 2.87 -2.20
C PHE A 760 23.72 4.05 -1.41
N PHE A 761 23.06 4.97 -2.08
CA PHE A 761 22.54 6.22 -1.49
C PHE A 761 21.03 6.26 -1.33
N GLY A 762 20.30 5.34 -1.95
CA GLY A 762 18.86 5.17 -1.77
C GLY A 762 18.50 4.56 -0.43
N GLY A 763 17.28 4.75 0.03
CA GLY A 763 16.80 4.19 1.28
C GLY A 763 16.69 2.66 1.25
N GLU A 764 16.65 2.06 2.45
CA GLU A 764 16.54 0.61 2.63
C GLU A 764 15.28 0.03 1.95
N THR A 765 14.20 0.77 1.96
CA THR A 765 12.90 0.39 1.38
C THR A 765 12.99 -0.04 -0.09
N ILE A 766 13.87 0.59 -0.88
CA ILE A 766 14.01 0.31 -2.31
C ILE A 766 15.28 -0.48 -2.66
N ARG A 767 16.15 -0.77 -1.68
CA ARG A 767 17.46 -1.40 -1.93
C ARG A 767 17.34 -2.78 -2.56
N GLY A 768 16.44 -3.64 -2.08
CA GLY A 768 16.18 -4.96 -2.66
C GLY A 768 15.67 -4.88 -4.11
N PHE A 769 14.77 -3.94 -4.38
CA PHE A 769 14.27 -3.66 -5.73
C PHE A 769 15.39 -3.22 -6.68
N ILE A 770 16.24 -2.29 -6.25
CA ILE A 770 17.39 -1.79 -7.04
C ILE A 770 18.45 -2.87 -7.22
N PHE A 771 18.66 -3.73 -6.22
CA PHE A 771 19.54 -4.90 -6.37
C PHE A 771 19.05 -5.83 -7.48
N ALA A 772 17.75 -6.15 -7.52
CA ALA A 772 17.17 -6.95 -8.59
C ALA A 772 17.43 -6.32 -9.97
N LEU A 773 17.17 -5.01 -10.12
CA LEU A 773 17.39 -4.27 -11.34
C LEU A 773 18.88 -4.30 -11.75
N THR A 774 19.79 -4.06 -10.81
CA THR A 774 21.24 -4.02 -11.04
C THR A 774 21.76 -5.35 -11.57
N VAL A 775 21.42 -6.43 -10.88
CA VAL A 775 21.78 -7.79 -11.31
C VAL A 775 21.12 -8.12 -12.65
N GLY A 776 19.85 -7.75 -12.80
CA GLY A 776 19.10 -8.02 -14.02
C GLY A 776 19.66 -7.34 -15.27
N VAL A 777 20.18 -6.12 -15.15
CA VAL A 777 20.85 -5.42 -16.24
C VAL A 777 22.15 -6.15 -16.62
N ILE A 778 22.96 -6.52 -15.64
CA ILE A 778 24.23 -7.24 -15.86
C ILE A 778 23.95 -8.59 -16.55
N VAL A 779 23.06 -9.38 -15.97
CA VAL A 779 22.73 -10.71 -16.48
C VAL A 779 22.02 -10.63 -17.83
N GLY A 780 21.13 -9.65 -18.04
CA GLY A 780 20.43 -9.40 -19.31
C GLY A 780 21.40 -9.12 -20.45
N THR A 781 22.39 -8.28 -20.21
CA THR A 781 23.43 -7.97 -21.20
C THR A 781 24.27 -9.21 -21.55
N VAL A 782 24.66 -9.99 -20.54
CA VAL A 782 25.38 -11.27 -20.76
C VAL A 782 24.49 -12.28 -21.49
N ALA A 783 23.21 -12.40 -21.10
CA ALA A 783 22.25 -13.31 -21.72
C ALA A 783 21.98 -12.96 -23.20
N THR A 784 21.97 -11.70 -23.57
CA THR A 784 21.86 -11.26 -24.98
C THR A 784 22.98 -11.83 -25.83
N ILE A 785 24.23 -11.74 -25.35
CA ILE A 785 25.42 -12.15 -26.08
C ILE A 785 25.57 -13.67 -26.09
N PHE A 786 25.38 -14.34 -24.93
CA PHE A 786 25.74 -15.76 -24.75
C PHE A 786 24.54 -16.72 -24.79
N ILE A 787 23.29 -16.21 -24.79
CA ILE A 787 22.09 -17.05 -24.83
C ILE A 787 21.21 -16.67 -26.04
N ALA A 788 20.67 -15.43 -26.08
CA ALA A 788 19.71 -15.01 -27.10
C ALA A 788 20.28 -15.17 -28.51
N THR A 789 21.45 -14.61 -28.76
CA THR A 789 22.07 -14.61 -30.09
C THR A 789 22.56 -15.99 -30.51
N PRO A 790 23.24 -16.79 -29.65
CA PRO A 790 23.63 -18.16 -30.02
C PRO A 790 22.44 -19.10 -30.25
N VAL A 791 21.36 -19.00 -29.47
CA VAL A 791 20.14 -19.82 -29.69
C VAL A 791 19.50 -19.46 -31.02
N ALA A 792 19.35 -18.18 -31.34
CA ALA A 792 18.84 -17.75 -32.65
C ALA A 792 19.73 -18.27 -33.79
N TYR A 793 21.06 -18.20 -33.63
CA TYR A 793 22.02 -18.77 -34.58
C TYR A 793 21.83 -20.27 -34.81
N ASP A 794 21.76 -21.07 -33.71
CA ASP A 794 21.61 -22.54 -33.82
C ASP A 794 20.29 -22.95 -34.50
N LEU A 795 19.20 -22.23 -34.20
CA LEU A 795 17.91 -22.46 -34.86
C LEU A 795 17.93 -22.07 -36.34
N MET A 796 18.60 -20.98 -36.73
CA MET A 796 18.80 -20.58 -38.12
C MET A 796 19.71 -21.55 -38.86
N ALA A 797 20.80 -21.99 -38.25
CA ALA A 797 21.73 -22.95 -38.84
C ALA A 797 21.10 -24.33 -39.09
N LYS A 798 20.26 -24.79 -38.15
CA LYS A 798 19.50 -26.04 -38.31
C LYS A 798 18.53 -25.96 -39.49
N ARG A 799 17.81 -24.85 -39.62
CA ARG A 799 16.90 -24.63 -40.78
C ARG A 799 17.64 -24.59 -42.12
N ALA A 800 18.77 -23.88 -42.16
CA ALA A 800 19.57 -23.80 -43.39
C ALA A 800 20.20 -25.15 -43.83
N LYS A 801 20.31 -26.13 -42.92
CA LYS A 801 20.64 -27.51 -43.27
C LYS A 801 19.44 -28.25 -43.86
N ILE A 802 18.27 -28.11 -43.20
CA ILE A 802 17.01 -28.74 -43.65
C ILE A 802 16.60 -28.20 -45.05
N ASP A 803 16.76 -26.90 -45.32
CA ASP A 803 16.45 -26.28 -46.61
C ASP A 803 17.43 -26.69 -47.75
N LYS A 804 18.55 -27.38 -47.42
CA LYS A 804 19.54 -27.89 -48.38
C LYS A 804 19.45 -29.41 -48.62
N GLU A 805 18.83 -30.16 -47.71
CA GLU A 805 18.45 -31.56 -47.85
C GLU A 805 17.07 -31.66 -48.54
#